data_3607e94e197c891d555f297a14e5fa8d
#
_entry.id   3607e94e197c891d555f297a14e5fa8d
#
_cell.length_a   1.000
_cell.length_b   1.000
_cell.length_c   1.000
_cell.angle_alpha   90.00
_cell.angle_beta   90.00
_cell.angle_gamma   90.00
#
_symmetry.space_group_name_H-M   'P 1'
#
loop_
_entity.id
_entity.type
_entity.pdbx_description
1 polymer ?
#
loop_
_entity_poly.entity_id
_entity_poly.type
_entity_poly.pdbx_seq_one_letter_code
_entity_poly.pdbx_strand_id
1 'polypeptide(L)'
;MLALALCSTNMPLQTIFAEEFTSGNPDVVSEEETPEIFTNEEQEAVGETDEELSVFSSEEVPEFNDAPDEAMAAAENEQAGEIDLADNDKVMNGVYTISSAGDYKFTCSRETGNRIVVDGRNTSEQDNINIYLNKVNINTSTGPALRINVNVKATVTIYLTGTNNLIAKNTWYAGLQKANTASLIITTKVLDTTAGILNAHGSSDGDGAGIGGSNITINSCSVIASSKYGAGIGGNKQGAGSNITINSASVNARSTDGAGIGGGLYGAGSDIIINSSSVTASSTNGAGIGGGEGNSCKNITINNSSVTASSTNGAGIGGGKGGAGSNNITINGGSVKASSVSGSPTNAQEKVYCCTIENPENANVTIKTETGSSVWNWKPVNHSSLDPDDTNLYVWLPKLESNSTNSYLIILDPENSSESRTRNYSFDTVTNTFKAAQVVNDFIFKSPVNLIYDGQPKEASLEFKFKPTHENNRKISLVYYKGNYNDINENTQPLQGVPVNAGTYTVKAEIEASKSYFAHKGLVSPKWTFTIEKAPVAPGADPNETTISVPWSCKKISDITNPFSTDWNWDNDVKLDQELQVGTPITATAIYNGDDKGNYEKESITYTITRSQCTHEHTAGRYYSSPSCTSSGYSGDTYCTDCNETLSYGYTISAYGHDYDNGVITTEPTTETDGIITYTCKRCKHQDTKNLGKLGDGEPYIEGSFQKKSWDTVNDLIKTSKEKDTISIIMNGARTLPASVLSGIKGKDISLNLDMENGFIWKINGTSITAETPADIDLSVTNTAEYI
;
A
#
# COMPACT_ATOMS: atom_id res chain seq x y z
N MET A 1 10.29 6.41 23.40
CA MET A 1 10.52 6.94 22.05
C MET A 1 10.26 8.45 22.12
N LEU A 2 11.27 9.25 21.91
CA LEU A 2 11.19 10.72 22.01
C LEU A 2 10.98 11.25 20.58
N ALA A 3 9.88 11.95 20.32
CA ALA A 3 9.66 12.64 19.06
C ALA A 3 10.24 14.05 19.16
N LEU A 4 11.28 14.33 18.42
CA LEU A 4 11.92 15.65 18.30
C LEU A 4 11.43 16.33 17.01
N ALA A 5 10.84 17.51 17.15
CA ALA A 5 10.46 18.33 16.00
C ALA A 5 11.46 19.46 15.82
N LEU A 6 12.09 19.52 14.65
CA LEU A 6 12.94 20.63 14.22
C LEU A 6 12.08 21.66 13.47
N CYS A 7 12.10 22.89 13.90
CA CYS A 7 11.47 23.98 13.20
C CYS A 7 12.53 25.02 12.81
N SER A 8 12.85 25.12 11.52
CA SER A 8 13.58 26.24 10.97
C SER A 8 12.60 27.20 10.31
N THR A 9 12.87 28.49 10.41
CA THR A 9 11.97 29.59 10.02
C THR A 9 11.73 29.72 8.50
N ASN A 10 11.99 28.69 7.68
CA ASN A 10 11.66 28.72 6.23
C ASN A 10 11.82 27.37 5.50
N MET A 11 11.48 26.21 6.13
CA MET A 11 11.46 24.94 5.42
C MET A 11 10.27 24.06 5.83
N PRO A 12 9.79 23.16 4.96
CA PRO A 12 8.67 22.28 5.28
C PRO A 12 9.05 21.23 6.36
N LEU A 13 8.12 20.92 7.22
CA LEU A 13 8.25 19.94 8.30
C LEU A 13 8.73 18.59 7.75
N GLN A 14 9.92 18.17 8.18
CA GLN A 14 10.31 16.76 8.09
C GLN A 14 10.23 16.13 9.48
N THR A 15 9.45 15.08 9.58
CA THR A 15 9.35 14.28 10.80
C THR A 15 10.49 13.27 10.80
N ILE A 16 11.42 13.40 11.74
CA ILE A 16 12.51 12.44 11.92
C ILE A 16 12.11 11.49 13.06
N PHE A 17 12.07 10.21 12.76
CA PHE A 17 11.95 9.15 13.77
C PHE A 17 13.36 8.81 14.26
N ALA A 18 13.60 8.95 15.56
CA ALA A 18 14.86 8.51 16.17
C ALA A 18 14.74 7.02 16.56
N GLU A 19 15.61 6.19 16.00
CA GLU A 19 15.84 4.83 16.49
C GLU A 19 16.68 4.85 17.76
N GLU A 20 16.45 3.87 18.63
CA GLU A 20 17.12 3.72 19.91
C GLU A 20 18.66 3.64 19.74
N PHE A 21 19.38 4.53 20.42
CA PHE A 21 20.83 4.37 20.56
C PHE A 21 21.14 3.54 21.80
N THR A 22 21.63 2.33 21.56
CA THR A 22 22.41 1.60 22.58
C THR A 22 23.89 1.98 22.43
N SER A 23 24.49 2.48 23.49
CA SER A 23 25.92 2.81 23.58
C SER A 23 26.80 1.57 23.52
N GLY A 24 27.74 1.55 22.59
CA GLY A 24 28.83 0.56 22.54
C GLY A 24 29.94 1.09 21.64
N ASN A 25 31.10 1.21 22.25
CA ASN A 25 32.30 1.92 21.82
C ASN A 25 32.95 1.36 20.55
N PRO A 26 33.79 2.15 19.87
CA PRO A 26 34.25 1.90 18.50
C PRO A 26 35.55 1.11 18.45
N ASP A 27 35.80 0.43 17.36
CA ASP A 27 37.11 0.40 16.72
C ASP A 27 37.11 -0.29 15.34
N VAL A 28 37.51 0.50 14.35
CA VAL A 28 38.55 0.29 13.35
C VAL A 28 38.29 -0.50 12.06
N VAL A 29 38.33 0.28 10.94
CA VAL A 29 39.03 0.08 9.64
C VAL A 29 38.42 -0.80 8.55
N SER A 30 38.03 -0.05 7.48
CA SER A 30 38.27 -0.20 6.03
C SER A 30 38.21 -1.60 5.36
N GLU A 31 37.43 -1.76 4.29
CA GLU A 31 37.87 -1.64 2.90
C GLU A 31 36.71 -1.88 1.94
N GLU A 32 36.77 -1.21 0.83
CA GLU A 32 35.89 -1.28 -0.35
C GLU A 32 36.06 -2.63 -1.05
N GLU A 33 34.95 -3.18 -1.61
CA GLU A 33 35.02 -3.77 -2.95
C GLU A 33 33.61 -3.89 -3.60
N THR A 34 33.61 -3.62 -4.88
CA THR A 34 32.51 -3.52 -5.84
C THR A 34 31.99 -4.88 -6.33
N PRO A 35 30.78 -4.94 -6.96
CA PRO A 35 30.12 -6.20 -7.28
C PRO A 35 30.60 -6.80 -8.63
N GLU A 36 30.81 -8.08 -8.66
CA GLU A 36 30.94 -8.84 -9.90
C GLU A 36 29.72 -9.70 -10.21
N ILE A 37 29.35 -9.60 -11.48
CA ILE A 37 28.32 -10.37 -12.19
C ILE A 37 28.91 -11.77 -12.48
N PHE A 38 28.18 -12.83 -12.20
CA PHE A 38 28.42 -14.13 -12.81
C PHE A 38 27.18 -14.75 -13.47
N THR A 39 27.43 -15.11 -14.71
CA THR A 39 26.57 -15.81 -15.66
C THR A 39 26.49 -17.32 -15.35
N ASN A 40 25.36 -17.91 -15.83
CA ASN A 40 25.08 -19.35 -15.88
C ASN A 40 26.20 -20.19 -16.46
N GLU A 41 26.37 -21.40 -15.92
CA GLU A 41 26.53 -22.62 -16.74
C GLU A 41 26.17 -23.88 -15.94
N GLU A 42 25.62 -24.83 -16.70
CA GLU A 42 25.09 -26.15 -16.31
C GLU A 42 26.21 -27.10 -15.81
N GLN A 43 25.91 -28.02 -14.89
CA GLN A 43 25.93 -29.47 -15.17
C GLN A 43 25.81 -30.35 -13.92
N GLU A 44 24.88 -31.32 -14.08
CA GLU A 44 24.93 -32.74 -13.67
C GLU A 44 24.99 -33.19 -12.21
N ALA A 45 24.02 -34.08 -12.01
CA ALA A 45 23.75 -34.93 -10.87
C ALA A 45 24.92 -35.75 -10.35
N VAL A 46 24.93 -36.04 -9.05
CA VAL A 46 25.06 -37.37 -8.43
C VAL A 46 24.94 -37.24 -6.89
N GLY A 47 24.16 -38.11 -6.28
CA GLY A 47 24.44 -38.62 -4.92
C GLY A 47 23.53 -38.14 -3.82
N GLU A 48 22.57 -38.98 -3.50
CA GLU A 48 21.86 -39.03 -2.24
C GLU A 48 22.80 -39.00 -1.04
N THR A 49 22.62 -38.06 -0.12
CA THR A 49 22.85 -38.32 1.31
C THR A 49 21.77 -37.52 2.07
N ASP A 50 20.96 -38.24 2.82
CA ASP A 50 20.07 -37.72 3.82
C ASP A 50 20.88 -36.88 4.83
N GLU A 51 20.80 -35.55 4.74
CA GLU A 51 21.01 -34.70 5.88
C GLU A 51 19.64 -34.27 6.41
N GLU A 52 19.30 -34.83 7.54
CA GLU A 52 18.23 -34.41 8.43
C GLU A 52 18.26 -32.88 8.56
N LEU A 53 17.33 -32.21 7.86
CA LEU A 53 16.90 -30.88 8.29
C LEU A 53 16.42 -31.05 9.73
N SER A 54 17.21 -30.56 10.67
CA SER A 54 16.82 -30.38 12.05
C SER A 54 15.46 -29.68 12.05
N VAL A 55 14.43 -30.50 12.29
CA VAL A 55 13.14 -30.04 12.75
C VAL A 55 13.45 -29.17 13.95
N PHE A 56 13.16 -27.87 13.86
CA PHE A 56 12.97 -27.10 15.08
C PHE A 56 12.00 -27.88 15.91
N SER A 57 12.53 -28.50 16.98
CA SER A 57 11.73 -29.10 18.00
C SER A 57 10.67 -28.10 18.36
N SER A 58 9.40 -28.48 18.19
CA SER A 58 8.32 -27.76 18.81
C SER A 58 8.75 -27.52 20.26
N GLU A 59 9.13 -26.27 20.58
CA GLU A 59 9.03 -25.83 21.96
C GLU A 59 7.61 -26.15 22.34
N GLU A 60 7.47 -27.01 23.33
CA GLU A 60 6.19 -27.38 23.90
C GLU A 60 5.48 -26.07 24.20
N VAL A 61 4.46 -25.74 23.36
CA VAL A 61 3.49 -24.71 23.73
C VAL A 61 3.11 -25.08 25.17
N PRO A 62 3.29 -24.21 26.16
CA PRO A 62 2.94 -24.56 27.52
C PRO A 62 1.52 -25.08 27.46
N GLU A 63 1.37 -26.39 27.72
CA GLU A 63 0.06 -26.96 27.99
C GLU A 63 -0.47 -26.07 29.10
N PHE A 64 -1.56 -25.37 28.84
CA PHE A 64 -2.26 -24.69 29.92
C PHE A 64 -2.60 -25.75 30.92
N ASN A 65 -1.78 -25.90 31.96
CA ASN A 65 -2.09 -26.63 33.12
C ASN A 65 -3.23 -25.85 33.79
N ASP A 66 -4.44 -26.19 33.37
CA ASP A 66 -5.56 -25.99 34.27
C ASP A 66 -5.17 -26.70 35.58
N ALA A 67 -5.27 -25.99 36.68
CA ALA A 67 -5.13 -26.60 37.99
C ALA A 67 -5.91 -27.91 37.95
N PRO A 68 -5.32 -29.03 38.42
CA PRO A 68 -5.97 -30.32 38.28
C PRO A 68 -7.39 -30.19 38.83
N ASP A 69 -8.37 -30.43 37.95
CA ASP A 69 -9.74 -30.66 38.43
C ASP A 69 -9.59 -31.71 39.54
N GLU A 70 -9.82 -31.33 40.80
CA GLU A 70 -9.63 -32.19 41.93
C GLU A 70 -10.25 -33.55 41.62
N ALA A 71 -9.47 -34.61 41.85
CA ALA A 71 -9.78 -35.98 41.47
C ALA A 71 -11.21 -36.35 41.90
N MET A 72 -12.13 -36.29 40.94
CA MET A 72 -13.49 -36.71 41.17
C MET A 72 -13.59 -38.21 40.98
N ALA A 73 -14.19 -38.87 41.97
CA ALA A 73 -14.45 -40.30 41.95
C ALA A 73 -15.14 -40.68 40.62
N ALA A 74 -14.56 -41.68 39.95
CA ALA A 74 -15.14 -42.24 38.74
C ALA A 74 -16.55 -42.76 39.07
N ALA A 75 -17.56 -42.20 38.40
CA ALA A 75 -18.87 -42.82 38.40
C ALA A 75 -18.75 -44.14 37.62
N GLU A 76 -19.11 -45.25 38.23
CA GLU A 76 -19.12 -46.55 37.58
C GLU A 76 -20.07 -46.55 36.39
N ASN A 77 -19.65 -47.19 35.34
CA ASN A 77 -20.28 -47.25 34.01
C ASN A 77 -21.59 -48.04 34.07
N GLU A 78 -22.66 -47.40 34.38
CA GLU A 78 -23.97 -47.96 34.01
C GLU A 78 -24.27 -47.58 32.57
N GLN A 79 -24.69 -48.55 31.76
CA GLN A 79 -25.22 -48.38 30.40
C GLN A 79 -26.41 -47.42 30.48
N ALA A 80 -26.13 -46.17 30.45
CA ALA A 80 -26.97 -45.11 31.00
C ALA A 80 -28.17 -44.87 30.07
N GLY A 81 -29.31 -44.74 30.66
CA GLY A 81 -30.42 -43.98 30.07
C GLY A 81 -29.95 -42.60 29.66
N GLU A 82 -30.78 -41.88 28.91
CA GLU A 82 -30.50 -40.52 28.45
C GLU A 82 -30.22 -39.60 29.66
N ILE A 83 -29.09 -38.90 29.68
CA ILE A 83 -28.63 -38.03 30.76
C ILE A 83 -29.03 -36.60 30.44
N ASP A 84 -29.89 -36.01 31.24
CA ASP A 84 -30.16 -34.58 31.16
C ASP A 84 -29.04 -33.80 31.85
N LEU A 85 -28.20 -33.14 31.10
CA LEU A 85 -27.09 -32.35 31.63
C LEU A 85 -27.54 -31.14 32.47
N ALA A 86 -28.78 -30.70 32.34
CA ALA A 86 -29.35 -29.65 33.20
C ALA A 86 -29.78 -30.18 34.56
N ASP A 87 -29.82 -31.51 34.74
CA ASP A 87 -30.14 -32.16 35.99
C ASP A 87 -28.86 -32.38 36.80
N ASN A 88 -28.65 -31.57 37.83
CA ASN A 88 -27.45 -31.56 38.65
C ASN A 88 -27.22 -32.84 39.45
N ASP A 89 -28.23 -33.67 39.68
CA ASP A 89 -28.10 -34.93 40.42
C ASP A 89 -27.23 -35.95 39.68
N LYS A 90 -27.07 -35.81 38.36
CA LYS A 90 -26.26 -36.66 37.51
C LYS A 90 -24.90 -36.07 37.11
N VAL A 91 -24.63 -34.84 37.49
CA VAL A 91 -23.44 -34.08 37.13
C VAL A 91 -22.72 -33.62 38.39
N MET A 92 -21.44 -33.98 38.56
CA MET A 92 -20.68 -33.61 39.74
C MET A 92 -19.90 -32.32 39.50
N ASN A 93 -20.08 -31.33 40.36
CA ASN A 93 -19.41 -30.02 40.25
C ASN A 93 -19.50 -29.36 38.85
N GLY A 94 -20.63 -29.52 38.18
CA GLY A 94 -20.83 -28.95 36.85
C GLY A 94 -20.17 -29.71 35.70
N VAL A 95 -19.68 -30.93 35.94
CA VAL A 95 -19.01 -31.78 34.97
C VAL A 95 -19.54 -33.20 34.97
N TYR A 96 -19.86 -33.68 33.78
CA TYR A 96 -20.03 -35.14 33.58
C TYR A 96 -18.73 -35.70 32.99
N THR A 97 -18.10 -36.65 33.69
CA THR A 97 -16.82 -37.24 33.29
C THR A 97 -17.03 -38.62 32.64
N ILE A 98 -16.53 -38.80 31.45
CA ILE A 98 -16.47 -40.06 30.73
C ILE A 98 -15.06 -40.62 30.87
N SER A 99 -14.91 -41.73 31.61
CA SER A 99 -13.59 -42.31 31.91
C SER A 99 -13.32 -43.64 31.19
N SER A 100 -14.32 -44.23 30.53
CA SER A 100 -14.19 -45.54 29.85
C SER A 100 -14.89 -45.58 28.50
N ALA A 101 -14.59 -46.58 27.69
CA ALA A 101 -15.28 -46.86 26.45
C ALA A 101 -16.76 -47.17 26.69
N GLY A 102 -17.60 -46.84 25.70
CA GLY A 102 -19.04 -47.11 25.79
C GLY A 102 -19.90 -46.04 25.10
N ASP A 103 -21.20 -46.14 25.29
CA ASP A 103 -22.25 -45.31 24.72
C ASP A 103 -22.81 -44.35 25.78
N TYR A 104 -22.74 -43.06 25.55
CA TYR A 104 -23.19 -42.02 26.46
C TYR A 104 -24.20 -41.13 25.77
N LYS A 105 -25.40 -41.02 26.29
CA LYS A 105 -26.52 -40.29 25.68
C LYS A 105 -26.85 -39.05 26.50
N PHE A 106 -26.76 -37.88 25.91
CA PHE A 106 -27.00 -36.60 26.57
C PHE A 106 -28.15 -35.82 25.92
N THR A 107 -28.91 -35.18 26.80
CA THR A 107 -29.92 -34.17 26.43
C THR A 107 -29.84 -32.98 27.36
N CYS A 108 -30.56 -31.90 27.06
CA CYS A 108 -30.76 -30.78 27.95
C CYS A 108 -32.22 -30.35 27.93
N SER A 109 -32.90 -30.42 29.08
CA SER A 109 -34.24 -29.88 29.27
C SER A 109 -34.25 -28.33 29.20
N ARG A 110 -33.10 -27.68 29.47
CA ARG A 110 -32.86 -26.25 29.40
C ARG A 110 -31.39 -25.96 29.11
N GLU A 111 -31.05 -24.71 28.80
CA GLU A 111 -29.64 -24.31 28.75
C GLU A 111 -28.94 -24.57 30.09
N THR A 112 -27.72 -25.07 30.04
CA THR A 112 -26.92 -25.41 31.25
C THR A 112 -25.47 -24.96 31.11
N GLY A 113 -24.82 -24.65 32.24
CA GLY A 113 -23.37 -24.46 32.34
C GLY A 113 -22.61 -25.74 32.57
N ASN A 114 -23.29 -26.88 32.79
CA ASN A 114 -22.67 -28.16 33.00
C ASN A 114 -21.99 -28.69 31.75
N ARG A 115 -20.82 -29.31 31.91
CA ARG A 115 -19.92 -29.68 30.83
C ARG A 115 -19.77 -31.19 30.69
N ILE A 116 -19.33 -31.66 29.55
CA ILE A 116 -18.92 -33.03 29.31
C ILE A 116 -17.39 -33.08 29.22
N VAL A 117 -16.76 -33.96 29.99
CA VAL A 117 -15.31 -34.17 29.91
C VAL A 117 -15.04 -35.66 29.65
N VAL A 118 -14.34 -35.96 28.58
CA VAL A 118 -13.79 -37.27 28.27
C VAL A 118 -12.36 -37.30 28.80
N ASP A 119 -12.12 -38.01 29.90
CA ASP A 119 -10.81 -38.00 30.55
C ASP A 119 -9.90 -39.18 30.12
N GLY A 120 -10.47 -40.24 29.56
CA GLY A 120 -9.76 -41.31 28.85
C GLY A 120 -8.80 -42.17 29.66
N ARG A 121 -8.76 -42.06 30.97
CA ARG A 121 -7.83 -42.81 31.85
C ARG A 121 -7.88 -44.32 31.69
N ASN A 122 -9.03 -44.83 31.26
CA ASN A 122 -9.28 -46.25 31.08
C ASN A 122 -9.58 -46.60 29.60
N THR A 123 -8.90 -45.96 28.64
CA THR A 123 -9.14 -46.18 27.22
C THR A 123 -7.86 -46.55 26.46
N SER A 124 -8.01 -47.36 25.43
CA SER A 124 -6.98 -47.79 24.50
C SER A 124 -7.29 -47.30 23.07
N GLU A 125 -6.38 -47.45 22.11
CA GLU A 125 -6.55 -47.05 20.73
C GLU A 125 -7.63 -47.87 20.00
N GLN A 126 -7.96 -49.07 20.48
CA GLN A 126 -9.05 -49.92 19.93
C GLN A 126 -10.40 -49.61 20.50
N ASP A 127 -10.49 -48.82 21.56
CA ASP A 127 -11.75 -48.48 22.18
C ASP A 127 -12.52 -47.40 21.42
N ASN A 128 -13.83 -47.39 21.62
CA ASN A 128 -14.71 -46.36 21.08
C ASN A 128 -15.51 -45.72 22.21
N ILE A 129 -15.57 -44.42 22.20
CA ILE A 129 -16.44 -43.65 23.09
C ILE A 129 -17.47 -42.99 22.18
N ASN A 130 -18.72 -43.41 22.27
CA ASN A 130 -19.83 -42.93 21.51
C ASN A 130 -20.65 -41.94 22.33
N ILE A 131 -20.69 -40.68 21.93
CA ILE A 131 -21.42 -39.60 22.60
C ILE A 131 -22.60 -39.20 21.73
N TYR A 132 -23.79 -39.48 22.22
CA TYR A 132 -25.02 -39.10 21.54
C TYR A 132 -25.52 -37.78 22.11
N LEU A 133 -25.54 -36.74 21.32
CA LEU A 133 -26.07 -35.44 21.72
C LEU A 133 -27.45 -35.24 21.06
N ASN A 134 -28.48 -35.11 21.90
CA ASN A 134 -29.85 -34.94 21.49
C ASN A 134 -30.36 -33.60 22.05
N LYS A 135 -30.34 -32.53 21.22
CA LYS A 135 -30.73 -31.19 21.64
C LYS A 135 -29.97 -30.67 22.86
N VAL A 136 -28.72 -31.01 22.97
CA VAL A 136 -27.85 -30.51 24.04
C VAL A 136 -27.59 -29.04 23.91
N ASN A 137 -27.71 -28.27 24.99
CA ASN A 137 -27.51 -26.82 25.02
C ASN A 137 -26.63 -26.42 26.22
N ILE A 138 -25.31 -26.47 25.98
CA ILE A 138 -24.28 -26.11 26.97
C ILE A 138 -23.77 -24.70 26.67
N ASN A 139 -23.84 -23.83 27.70
CA ASN A 139 -23.34 -22.46 27.63
C ASN A 139 -22.57 -22.15 28.92
N THR A 140 -21.27 -22.40 28.88
CA THR A 140 -20.43 -22.42 30.08
C THR A 140 -19.35 -21.33 30.10
N SER A 141 -18.98 -20.89 31.29
CA SER A 141 -17.84 -20.01 31.56
C SER A 141 -16.68 -20.69 32.30
N THR A 142 -16.86 -21.95 32.74
CA THR A 142 -15.89 -22.62 33.61
C THR A 142 -14.94 -23.55 32.85
N GLY A 143 -15.16 -23.81 31.57
CA GLY A 143 -14.31 -24.63 30.72
C GLY A 143 -14.86 -24.81 29.31
N PRO A 144 -14.30 -25.69 28.49
CA PRO A 144 -14.93 -26.11 27.24
C PRO A 144 -16.28 -26.77 27.50
N ALA A 145 -17.27 -26.57 26.65
CA ALA A 145 -18.57 -27.20 26.79
C ALA A 145 -18.46 -28.75 26.67
N LEU A 146 -17.65 -29.23 25.76
CA LEU A 146 -17.22 -30.61 25.66
C LEU A 146 -15.69 -30.63 25.54
N ARG A 147 -15.03 -31.41 26.44
CA ARG A 147 -13.55 -31.55 26.43
C ARG A 147 -13.18 -33.04 26.24
N ILE A 148 -12.21 -33.27 25.36
CA ILE A 148 -11.54 -34.54 25.19
C ILE A 148 -10.08 -34.35 25.63
N ASN A 149 -9.70 -34.97 26.76
CA ASN A 149 -8.41 -34.79 27.38
C ASN A 149 -7.26 -35.47 26.62
N VAL A 150 -6.03 -35.05 26.92
CA VAL A 150 -4.79 -35.56 26.30
C VAL A 150 -4.59 -37.07 26.50
N ASN A 151 -5.12 -37.62 27.56
CA ASN A 151 -4.97 -39.06 27.87
C ASN A 151 -5.90 -39.95 27.06
N VAL A 152 -6.85 -39.38 26.31
CA VAL A 152 -7.79 -40.15 25.50
C VAL A 152 -7.06 -40.73 24.31
N LYS A 153 -6.97 -42.05 24.22
CA LYS A 153 -6.44 -42.78 23.08
C LYS A 153 -7.55 -43.33 22.17
N ALA A 154 -8.73 -43.51 22.73
CA ALA A 154 -9.92 -44.02 22.04
C ALA A 154 -10.37 -43.10 20.90
N THR A 155 -11.04 -43.66 19.92
CA THR A 155 -11.81 -42.87 18.96
C THR A 155 -13.09 -42.36 19.63
N VAL A 156 -13.26 -41.03 19.64
CA VAL A 156 -14.48 -40.39 20.16
C VAL A 156 -15.40 -40.08 19.00
N THR A 157 -16.59 -40.67 19.01
CA THR A 157 -17.62 -40.41 17.99
C THR A 157 -18.78 -39.64 18.61
N ILE A 158 -19.09 -38.47 18.08
CA ILE A 158 -20.25 -37.67 18.48
C ILE A 158 -21.36 -37.84 17.46
N TYR A 159 -22.45 -38.42 17.89
CA TYR A 159 -23.68 -38.58 17.10
C TYR A 159 -24.65 -37.46 17.43
N LEU A 160 -25.09 -36.75 16.44
CA LEU A 160 -25.96 -35.58 16.58
C LEU A 160 -27.41 -35.93 16.25
N THR A 161 -28.35 -35.51 17.12
CA THR A 161 -29.77 -35.51 16.86
C THR A 161 -30.33 -34.14 17.19
N GLY A 162 -31.03 -33.53 16.23
CA GLY A 162 -31.53 -32.17 16.37
C GLY A 162 -30.41 -31.11 16.47
N THR A 163 -30.70 -29.97 17.05
CA THR A 163 -29.74 -28.87 17.21
C THR A 163 -29.04 -28.95 18.56
N ASN A 164 -27.72 -29.00 18.55
CA ASN A 164 -26.86 -29.05 19.71
C ASN A 164 -25.96 -27.82 19.78
N ASN A 165 -25.86 -27.20 20.95
CA ASN A 165 -25.07 -25.99 21.19
C ASN A 165 -23.96 -26.30 22.20
N LEU A 166 -22.71 -26.09 21.83
CA LEU A 166 -21.53 -26.18 22.68
C LEU A 166 -20.82 -24.83 22.68
N ILE A 167 -21.10 -24.03 23.72
CA ILE A 167 -20.65 -22.63 23.80
C ILE A 167 -19.76 -22.43 25.01
N ALA A 168 -18.53 -21.97 24.80
CA ALA A 168 -17.61 -21.54 25.84
C ALA A 168 -17.55 -19.98 25.86
N LYS A 169 -17.83 -19.40 27.05
CA LYS A 169 -17.77 -17.94 27.25
C LYS A 169 -16.42 -17.42 27.74
N ASN A 170 -15.62 -18.32 28.34
CA ASN A 170 -14.30 -17.96 28.83
C ASN A 170 -13.31 -17.84 27.66
N THR A 171 -12.41 -16.85 27.73
CA THR A 171 -11.48 -16.50 26.68
C THR A 171 -10.52 -17.62 26.26
N TRP A 172 -10.25 -18.58 27.13
CA TRP A 172 -9.27 -19.65 26.90
C TRP A 172 -9.84 -20.91 26.23
N TYR A 173 -11.14 -21.09 26.21
CA TYR A 173 -11.75 -22.39 25.90
C TYR A 173 -12.48 -22.43 24.55
N ALA A 174 -12.35 -23.58 23.90
CA ALA A 174 -13.14 -23.94 22.73
C ALA A 174 -14.57 -24.36 23.10
N GLY A 175 -15.51 -24.23 22.20
CA GLY A 175 -16.82 -24.87 22.40
C GLY A 175 -16.72 -26.38 22.56
N LEU A 176 -16.06 -27.04 21.60
CA LEU A 176 -15.59 -28.42 21.70
C LEU A 176 -14.05 -28.40 21.66
N GLN A 177 -13.43 -28.84 22.75
CA GLN A 177 -11.98 -28.87 22.86
C GLN A 177 -11.45 -30.29 22.91
N LYS A 178 -10.46 -30.61 22.08
CA LYS A 178 -9.80 -31.91 22.14
C LYS A 178 -8.29 -31.76 22.10
N ALA A 179 -7.62 -32.71 22.76
CA ALA A 179 -6.19 -32.88 22.61
C ALA A 179 -5.85 -33.42 21.19
N ASN A 180 -4.66 -33.11 20.70
CA ASN A 180 -4.24 -33.51 19.37
C ASN A 180 -4.10 -35.01 19.15
N THR A 181 -3.93 -35.77 20.22
CA THR A 181 -3.74 -37.22 20.16
C THR A 181 -5.01 -38.03 19.90
N ALA A 182 -6.19 -37.54 20.32
CA ALA A 182 -7.44 -38.26 20.12
C ALA A 182 -7.96 -38.17 18.70
N SER A 183 -8.62 -39.16 18.18
CA SER A 183 -9.47 -39.10 16.98
C SER A 183 -10.88 -38.65 17.35
N LEU A 184 -11.41 -37.67 16.62
CA LEU A 184 -12.77 -37.18 16.81
C LEU A 184 -13.56 -37.35 15.51
N ILE A 185 -14.71 -38.01 15.63
CA ILE A 185 -15.70 -38.14 14.53
C ILE A 185 -16.98 -37.46 14.97
N ILE A 186 -17.48 -36.54 14.14
CA ILE A 186 -18.79 -35.87 14.34
C ILE A 186 -19.71 -36.32 13.21
N THR A 187 -20.85 -36.91 13.55
CA THR A 187 -21.74 -37.47 12.52
C THR A 187 -23.22 -37.43 12.95
N THR A 188 -24.11 -37.68 12.02
CA THR A 188 -25.53 -37.97 12.31
C THR A 188 -25.76 -39.46 12.32
N LYS A 189 -26.67 -39.96 13.16
CA LYS A 189 -27.04 -41.38 13.17
C LYS A 189 -27.73 -41.78 11.87
N VAL A 190 -27.27 -42.85 11.24
CA VAL A 190 -27.71 -43.29 9.86
C VAL A 190 -29.21 -43.49 9.72
N LEU A 191 -29.97 -43.64 10.80
CA LEU A 191 -31.43 -43.84 10.78
C LEU A 191 -32.24 -42.55 11.04
N ASP A 192 -31.60 -41.44 11.37
CA ASP A 192 -32.30 -40.17 11.58
C ASP A 192 -32.54 -39.47 10.26
N THR A 193 -33.81 -39.21 9.95
CA THR A 193 -34.27 -38.55 8.71
C THR A 193 -33.94 -37.04 8.71
N THR A 194 -33.53 -36.50 9.85
CA THR A 194 -33.12 -35.09 10.01
C THR A 194 -31.64 -35.00 10.32
N ALA A 195 -30.90 -34.26 9.47
CA ALA A 195 -29.49 -34.02 9.72
C ALA A 195 -29.27 -33.34 11.09
N GLY A 196 -28.43 -33.94 11.94
CA GLY A 196 -28.04 -33.35 13.23
C GLY A 196 -27.22 -32.08 13.03
N ILE A 197 -27.44 -31.10 13.88
CA ILE A 197 -26.77 -29.81 13.83
C ILE A 197 -25.89 -29.63 15.07
N LEU A 198 -24.65 -29.21 14.88
CA LEU A 198 -23.75 -28.80 15.93
C LEU A 198 -23.38 -27.32 15.77
N ASN A 199 -23.72 -26.51 16.76
CA ASN A 199 -23.24 -25.15 16.91
C ASN A 199 -22.13 -25.15 17.97
N ALA A 200 -20.89 -24.92 17.57
CA ALA A 200 -19.74 -24.94 18.45
C ALA A 200 -19.03 -23.57 18.44
N HIS A 201 -19.05 -22.87 19.56
CA HIS A 201 -18.52 -21.53 19.63
C HIS A 201 -17.51 -21.41 20.77
N GLY A 202 -16.29 -20.94 20.42
CA GLY A 202 -15.35 -20.38 21.38
C GLY A 202 -15.83 -19.00 21.86
N SER A 203 -15.17 -18.43 22.86
CA SER A 203 -15.51 -17.07 23.31
C SER A 203 -15.36 -16.05 22.21
N SER A 204 -16.25 -15.06 22.16
CA SER A 204 -16.18 -13.94 21.22
C SER A 204 -14.89 -13.11 21.30
N ASP A 205 -14.17 -13.18 22.42
CA ASP A 205 -12.91 -12.49 22.68
C ASP A 205 -11.77 -13.46 23.04
N GLY A 206 -11.90 -14.74 22.66
CA GLY A 206 -11.10 -15.83 23.20
C GLY A 206 -10.15 -16.53 22.26
N ASP A 207 -9.21 -17.22 22.88
CA ASP A 207 -8.15 -18.00 22.23
C ASP A 207 -8.61 -19.40 21.76
N GLY A 208 -9.72 -19.90 22.34
CA GLY A 208 -10.29 -21.21 22.01
C GLY A 208 -10.98 -21.24 20.65
N ALA A 209 -10.84 -22.32 19.93
CA ALA A 209 -11.53 -22.54 18.65
C ALA A 209 -13.06 -22.80 18.85
N GLY A 210 -13.83 -22.78 17.78
CA GLY A 210 -15.18 -23.33 17.83
C GLY A 210 -15.13 -24.84 18.13
N ILE A 211 -14.45 -25.60 17.25
CA ILE A 211 -14.08 -27.01 17.45
C ILE A 211 -12.56 -27.07 17.42
N GLY A 212 -11.94 -27.27 18.58
CA GLY A 212 -10.49 -27.15 18.77
C GLY A 212 -9.74 -28.48 18.68
N GLY A 213 -8.62 -28.48 17.96
CA GLY A 213 -7.66 -29.57 17.82
C GLY A 213 -7.41 -30.01 16.39
N SER A 214 -6.68 -31.11 16.24
CA SER A 214 -6.38 -31.81 14.98
C SER A 214 -7.02 -33.21 14.98
N ASN A 215 -6.95 -33.96 13.88
CA ASN A 215 -7.56 -35.29 13.72
C ASN A 215 -9.10 -35.27 13.93
N ILE A 216 -9.75 -34.39 13.17
CA ILE A 216 -11.21 -34.18 13.23
C ILE A 216 -11.84 -34.67 11.92
N THR A 217 -12.82 -35.53 12.03
CA THR A 217 -13.65 -36.00 10.90
C THR A 217 -15.11 -35.59 11.11
N ILE A 218 -15.69 -34.94 10.12
CA ILE A 218 -17.08 -34.51 10.13
C ILE A 218 -17.81 -35.23 8.99
N ASN A 219 -18.79 -36.03 9.34
CA ASN A 219 -19.52 -36.85 8.38
C ASN A 219 -21.03 -36.58 8.42
N SER A 220 -21.61 -36.31 7.27
CA SER A 220 -23.08 -36.34 7.07
C SER A 220 -23.91 -35.57 8.10
N CYS A 221 -23.40 -34.42 8.58
CA CYS A 221 -24.06 -33.56 9.55
C CYS A 221 -23.91 -32.07 9.20
N SER A 222 -24.60 -31.22 9.95
CA SER A 222 -24.45 -29.77 9.85
C SER A 222 -23.64 -29.24 11.00
N VAL A 223 -22.60 -28.42 10.69
CA VAL A 223 -21.72 -27.82 11.70
C VAL A 223 -21.64 -26.31 11.48
N ILE A 224 -21.87 -25.54 12.54
CA ILE A 224 -21.60 -24.10 12.60
C ILE A 224 -20.58 -23.88 13.71
N ALA A 225 -19.41 -23.37 13.34
CA ALA A 225 -18.32 -23.19 14.27
C ALA A 225 -17.73 -21.79 14.18
N SER A 226 -17.45 -21.14 15.31
CA SER A 226 -16.87 -19.81 15.30
C SER A 226 -15.90 -19.55 16.46
N SER A 227 -14.94 -18.66 16.19
CA SER A 227 -13.95 -18.21 17.16
C SER A 227 -13.46 -16.82 16.81
N LYS A 228 -12.67 -16.18 17.69
CA LYS A 228 -11.93 -14.96 17.39
C LYS A 228 -10.47 -15.27 17.05
N TYR A 229 -9.70 -15.79 17.99
CA TYR A 229 -8.28 -16.08 17.81
C TYR A 229 -8.00 -17.54 17.45
N GLY A 230 -8.81 -18.48 17.92
CA GLY A 230 -8.78 -19.85 17.42
C GLY A 230 -9.38 -19.97 16.02
N ALA A 231 -9.27 -21.12 15.40
CA ALA A 231 -9.99 -21.44 14.17
C ALA A 231 -11.49 -21.63 14.44
N GLY A 232 -12.35 -21.46 13.42
CA GLY A 232 -13.71 -22.00 13.52
C GLY A 232 -13.66 -23.49 13.80
N ILE A 233 -12.93 -24.26 12.97
CA ILE A 233 -12.63 -25.69 13.16
C ILE A 233 -11.12 -25.89 13.01
N GLY A 234 -10.45 -26.37 14.04
CA GLY A 234 -9.02 -26.65 14.02
C GLY A 234 -8.26 -26.12 15.22
N GLY A 235 -7.15 -25.40 15.00
CA GLY A 235 -6.28 -24.95 16.08
C GLY A 235 -6.90 -23.90 16.99
N ASN A 236 -6.60 -23.95 18.29
CA ASN A 236 -6.74 -22.81 19.18
C ASN A 236 -5.70 -21.76 18.79
N LYS A 237 -5.69 -20.59 19.41
CA LYS A 237 -4.61 -19.61 19.22
C LYS A 237 -3.23 -20.26 19.37
N GLN A 238 -2.31 -19.99 18.44
CA GLN A 238 -1.01 -20.63 18.29
C GLN A 238 -1.04 -22.14 17.98
N GLY A 239 -2.22 -22.75 17.99
CA GLY A 239 -2.41 -24.16 17.67
C GLY A 239 -2.53 -24.42 16.17
N ALA A 240 -1.88 -25.49 15.70
CA ALA A 240 -2.09 -25.98 14.35
C ALA A 240 -3.45 -26.70 14.23
N GLY A 241 -4.11 -26.57 13.08
CA GLY A 241 -5.26 -27.39 12.70
C GLY A 241 -4.86 -28.33 11.58
N SER A 242 -4.72 -29.62 11.88
CA SER A 242 -4.26 -30.62 10.93
C SER A 242 -5.13 -31.88 10.91
N ASN A 243 -5.06 -32.62 9.81
CA ASN A 243 -5.84 -33.85 9.62
C ASN A 243 -7.35 -33.61 9.84
N ILE A 244 -7.89 -32.61 9.16
CA ILE A 244 -9.32 -32.29 9.19
C ILE A 244 -9.98 -32.86 7.94
N THR A 245 -10.95 -33.75 8.13
CA THR A 245 -11.68 -34.36 7.02
C THR A 245 -13.17 -34.04 7.13
N ILE A 246 -13.76 -33.57 6.07
CA ILE A 246 -15.21 -33.24 5.99
C ILE A 246 -15.82 -34.03 4.85
N ASN A 247 -16.76 -34.92 5.16
CA ASN A 247 -17.38 -35.83 4.21
C ASN A 247 -18.89 -35.64 4.18
N SER A 248 -19.48 -35.39 3.01
CA SER A 248 -20.93 -35.30 2.81
C SER A 248 -21.65 -34.42 3.83
N ALA A 249 -20.97 -33.35 4.32
CA ALA A 249 -21.45 -32.53 5.42
C ALA A 249 -21.73 -31.07 4.95
N SER A 250 -22.51 -30.36 5.77
CA SER A 250 -22.75 -28.94 5.61
C SER A 250 -22.00 -28.18 6.71
N VAL A 251 -20.99 -27.40 6.37
CA VAL A 251 -20.13 -26.72 7.33
C VAL A 251 -20.11 -25.21 7.11
N ASN A 252 -20.31 -24.47 8.20
CA ASN A 252 -20.11 -23.00 8.24
C ASN A 252 -19.14 -22.68 9.36
N ALA A 253 -17.89 -22.38 8.99
CA ALA A 253 -16.79 -22.15 9.92
C ALA A 253 -16.24 -20.72 9.80
N ARG A 254 -16.12 -20.01 10.92
CA ARG A 254 -15.72 -18.61 10.93
C ARG A 254 -14.68 -18.31 12.00
N SER A 255 -13.75 -17.42 11.67
CA SER A 255 -12.84 -16.84 12.65
C SER A 255 -12.59 -15.36 12.36
N THR A 256 -11.96 -14.65 13.30
CA THR A 256 -11.42 -13.31 13.03
C THR A 256 -9.93 -13.40 12.65
N ASP A 257 -9.11 -13.99 13.51
CA ASP A 257 -7.65 -14.03 13.35
C ASP A 257 -7.12 -15.44 13.09
N GLY A 258 -7.81 -16.48 13.55
CA GLY A 258 -7.61 -17.86 13.11
C GLY A 258 -8.20 -18.12 11.73
N ALA A 259 -7.97 -19.27 11.16
CA ALA A 259 -8.64 -19.70 9.94
C ALA A 259 -10.12 -20.05 10.21
N GLY A 260 -10.98 -19.94 9.18
CA GLY A 260 -12.31 -20.56 9.26
C GLY A 260 -12.18 -22.05 9.53
N ILE A 261 -11.38 -22.78 8.72
CA ILE A 261 -11.00 -24.19 8.92
C ILE A 261 -9.48 -24.28 8.82
N GLY A 262 -8.80 -24.72 9.88
CA GLY A 262 -7.34 -24.91 9.90
C GLY A 262 -6.67 -24.37 11.14
N GLY A 263 -5.61 -23.53 11.00
CA GLY A 263 -4.83 -23.02 12.13
C GLY A 263 -5.53 -21.90 12.91
N GLY A 264 -5.29 -21.80 14.21
CA GLY A 264 -5.62 -20.59 14.98
C GLY A 264 -4.66 -19.44 14.65
N LEU A 265 -4.86 -18.27 15.27
CA LEU A 265 -3.91 -17.15 15.19
C LEU A 265 -2.48 -17.66 15.46
N TYR A 266 -1.54 -17.40 14.55
CA TYR A 266 -0.18 -17.93 14.52
C TYR A 266 -0.07 -19.48 14.43
N GLY A 267 -1.14 -20.15 14.07
CA GLY A 267 -1.18 -21.59 13.85
C GLY A 267 -1.23 -21.96 12.36
N ALA A 268 -0.56 -23.03 11.97
CA ALA A 268 -0.61 -23.54 10.60
C ALA A 268 -1.84 -24.41 10.37
N GLY A 269 -2.35 -24.44 9.11
CA GLY A 269 -3.34 -25.41 8.68
C GLY A 269 -2.71 -26.47 7.79
N SER A 270 -3.00 -27.75 7.99
CA SER A 270 -2.46 -28.79 7.11
C SER A 270 -3.38 -30.01 6.99
N ASP A 271 -3.23 -30.72 5.87
CA ASP A 271 -3.89 -31.99 5.64
C ASP A 271 -5.43 -31.89 5.79
N ILE A 272 -6.00 -30.90 5.13
CA ILE A 272 -7.43 -30.61 5.15
C ILE A 272 -8.06 -31.25 3.92
N ILE A 273 -9.04 -32.13 4.12
CA ILE A 273 -9.73 -32.87 3.05
C ILE A 273 -11.22 -32.57 3.12
N ILE A 274 -11.79 -32.14 2.01
CA ILE A 274 -13.22 -31.86 1.89
C ILE A 274 -13.80 -32.69 0.76
N ASN A 275 -14.70 -33.63 1.07
CA ASN A 275 -15.27 -34.56 0.12
C ASN A 275 -16.78 -34.41 0.03
N SER A 276 -17.35 -34.26 -1.16
CA SER A 276 -18.79 -34.26 -1.44
C SER A 276 -19.60 -33.38 -0.46
N SER A 277 -19.06 -32.24 -0.04
CA SER A 277 -19.58 -31.42 1.06
C SER A 277 -19.96 -30.03 0.62
N SER A 278 -20.80 -29.36 1.40
CA SER A 278 -21.09 -27.92 1.27
C SER A 278 -20.40 -27.16 2.38
N VAL A 279 -19.39 -26.37 2.05
CA VAL A 279 -18.55 -25.68 3.04
C VAL A 279 -18.53 -24.18 2.81
N THR A 280 -18.84 -23.42 3.84
CA THR A 280 -18.57 -21.99 3.91
C THR A 280 -17.54 -21.74 5.00
N ALA A 281 -16.38 -21.24 4.64
CA ALA A 281 -15.29 -20.97 5.57
C ALA A 281 -14.84 -19.52 5.41
N SER A 282 -14.78 -18.75 6.50
CA SER A 282 -14.43 -17.35 6.45
C SER A 282 -13.55 -16.88 7.60
N SER A 283 -12.69 -15.91 7.32
CA SER A 283 -11.88 -15.24 8.32
C SER A 283 -11.74 -13.75 8.02
N THR A 284 -11.26 -12.96 8.98
CA THR A 284 -10.84 -11.58 8.73
C THR A 284 -9.35 -11.55 8.44
N ASN A 285 -8.51 -12.10 9.32
CA ASN A 285 -7.05 -12.06 9.21
C ASN A 285 -6.43 -13.43 8.89
N GLY A 286 -6.99 -14.53 9.37
CA GLY A 286 -6.61 -15.87 8.94
C GLY A 286 -7.10 -16.19 7.53
N ALA A 287 -6.81 -17.37 7.03
CA ALA A 287 -7.41 -17.88 5.80
C ALA A 287 -8.86 -18.32 6.02
N GLY A 288 -9.68 -18.34 4.96
CA GLY A 288 -10.95 -19.06 4.99
C GLY A 288 -10.72 -20.54 5.31
N ILE A 289 -9.86 -21.20 4.51
CA ILE A 289 -9.39 -22.58 4.74
C ILE A 289 -7.86 -22.55 4.69
N GLY A 290 -7.20 -22.90 5.79
CA GLY A 290 -5.72 -22.97 5.84
C GLY A 290 -5.09 -22.44 7.10
N GLY A 291 -4.12 -21.51 6.97
CA GLY A 291 -3.38 -20.93 8.11
C GLY A 291 -4.14 -19.80 8.81
N GLY A 292 -3.90 -19.63 10.11
CA GLY A 292 -4.27 -18.43 10.83
C GLY A 292 -3.39 -17.23 10.44
N GLU A 293 -3.70 -16.03 10.96
CA GLU A 293 -2.85 -14.86 10.75
C GLU A 293 -1.39 -15.19 11.14
N GLY A 294 -0.46 -14.76 10.30
CA GLY A 294 0.98 -14.98 10.49
C GLY A 294 1.47 -16.36 10.05
N ASN A 295 0.60 -17.27 9.59
CA ASN A 295 1.03 -18.63 9.28
C ASN A 295 0.54 -19.15 7.93
N SER A 296 1.24 -20.15 7.42
CA SER A 296 1.00 -20.82 6.13
C SER A 296 0.08 -22.02 6.26
N CYS A 297 -0.22 -22.66 5.13
CA CYS A 297 -0.86 -23.97 5.09
C CYS A 297 -0.20 -24.91 4.10
N LYS A 298 -0.57 -26.19 4.15
CA LYS A 298 -0.16 -27.20 3.16
C LYS A 298 -1.19 -28.31 3.03
N ASN A 299 -1.19 -29.00 1.89
CA ASN A 299 -1.99 -30.19 1.62
C ASN A 299 -3.50 -29.98 1.85
N ILE A 300 -4.11 -29.09 1.08
CA ILE A 300 -5.57 -28.93 1.05
C ILE A 300 -6.11 -29.69 -0.16
N THR A 301 -7.05 -30.59 0.07
CA THR A 301 -7.71 -31.36 -1.00
C THR A 301 -9.22 -31.16 -0.94
N ILE A 302 -9.79 -30.76 -2.05
CA ILE A 302 -11.23 -30.55 -2.21
C ILE A 302 -11.72 -31.46 -3.36
N ASN A 303 -12.61 -32.38 -3.03
CA ASN A 303 -13.15 -33.35 -3.97
C ASN A 303 -14.67 -33.18 -4.09
N ASN A 304 -15.18 -32.99 -5.31
CA ASN A 304 -16.61 -32.92 -5.63
C ASN A 304 -17.48 -32.13 -4.65
N SER A 305 -16.96 -30.99 -4.16
CA SER A 305 -17.58 -30.22 -3.10
C SER A 305 -18.00 -28.83 -3.56
N SER A 306 -19.01 -28.26 -2.91
CA SER A 306 -19.37 -26.86 -3.04
C SER A 306 -18.71 -26.06 -1.92
N VAL A 307 -17.66 -25.33 -2.23
CA VAL A 307 -16.87 -24.59 -1.23
C VAL A 307 -16.92 -23.08 -1.49
N THR A 308 -17.21 -22.32 -0.46
CA THR A 308 -17.02 -20.88 -0.44
C THR A 308 -16.02 -20.54 0.65
N ALA A 309 -14.83 -20.06 0.27
CA ALA A 309 -13.75 -19.73 1.17
C ALA A 309 -13.36 -18.26 1.02
N SER A 310 -13.42 -17.50 2.10
CA SER A 310 -13.13 -16.06 2.06
C SER A 310 -12.29 -15.60 3.23
N SER A 311 -11.46 -14.60 2.97
CA SER A 311 -10.75 -13.84 3.99
C SER A 311 -10.73 -12.37 3.61
N THR A 312 -10.69 -11.49 4.62
CA THR A 312 -10.53 -10.05 4.37
C THR A 312 -9.06 -9.71 4.12
N ASN A 313 -8.15 -10.24 4.93
CA ASN A 313 -6.74 -9.87 4.94
C ASN A 313 -5.80 -11.05 4.61
N GLY A 314 -6.30 -12.29 4.65
CA GLY A 314 -5.59 -13.51 4.28
C GLY A 314 -6.08 -14.11 2.97
N ALA A 315 -5.67 -15.32 2.65
CA ALA A 315 -6.18 -16.08 1.52
C ALA A 315 -7.57 -16.66 1.78
N GLY A 316 -8.42 -16.75 0.75
CA GLY A 316 -9.63 -17.59 0.83
C GLY A 316 -9.27 -19.03 1.11
N ILE A 317 -8.31 -19.59 0.34
CA ILE A 317 -7.70 -20.89 0.58
C ILE A 317 -6.20 -20.70 0.56
N GLY A 318 -5.52 -20.95 1.70
CA GLY A 318 -4.06 -20.71 1.75
C GLY A 318 -3.56 -20.24 3.10
N GLY A 319 -2.57 -19.33 3.08
CA GLY A 319 -2.03 -18.70 4.29
C GLY A 319 -2.90 -17.58 4.82
N GLY A 320 -2.81 -17.28 6.10
CA GLY A 320 -3.38 -16.07 6.68
C GLY A 320 -2.57 -14.83 6.33
N LYS A 321 -3.02 -13.66 6.77
CA LYS A 321 -2.32 -12.39 6.62
C LYS A 321 -0.89 -12.50 7.16
N GLY A 322 0.10 -12.13 6.34
CA GLY A 322 1.51 -12.25 6.71
C GLY A 322 2.07 -13.68 6.68
N GLY A 323 1.26 -14.69 6.43
CA GLY A 323 1.70 -16.08 6.26
C GLY A 323 2.25 -16.33 4.85
N ALA A 324 3.18 -17.28 4.73
CA ALA A 324 3.66 -17.72 3.42
C ALA A 324 2.54 -18.43 2.64
N GLY A 325 2.65 -18.44 1.30
CA GLY A 325 1.71 -19.13 0.43
C GLY A 325 1.62 -20.64 0.75
N SER A 326 0.53 -21.25 0.27
CA SER A 326 0.30 -22.70 0.44
C SER A 326 1.00 -23.50 -0.63
N ASN A 327 1.52 -24.65 -0.26
CA ASN A 327 1.92 -25.68 -1.19
C ASN A 327 0.85 -26.80 -1.21
N ASN A 328 0.62 -27.42 -2.37
CA ASN A 328 -0.27 -28.56 -2.54
C ASN A 328 -1.76 -28.28 -2.24
N ILE A 329 -2.36 -27.35 -2.97
CA ILE A 329 -3.81 -27.25 -3.04
C ILE A 329 -4.27 -28.07 -4.23
N THR A 330 -5.14 -29.06 -4.00
CA THR A 330 -5.70 -29.94 -5.02
C THR A 330 -7.22 -29.77 -5.05
N ILE A 331 -7.78 -29.52 -6.23
CA ILE A 331 -9.22 -29.38 -6.45
C ILE A 331 -9.63 -30.37 -7.51
N ASN A 332 -10.45 -31.37 -7.13
CA ASN A 332 -10.90 -32.47 -7.96
C ASN A 332 -12.42 -32.36 -8.16
N GLY A 333 -12.84 -31.63 -9.16
CA GLY A 333 -14.26 -31.42 -9.42
C GLY A 333 -14.99 -30.55 -8.40
N GLY A 334 -16.29 -30.44 -8.56
CA GLY A 334 -17.12 -29.61 -7.72
C GLY A 334 -17.05 -28.11 -8.06
N SER A 335 -17.38 -27.28 -7.11
CA SER A 335 -17.58 -25.86 -7.29
C SER A 335 -16.90 -25.09 -6.14
N VAL A 336 -15.76 -24.48 -6.43
CA VAL A 336 -14.96 -23.76 -5.44
C VAL A 336 -14.93 -22.27 -5.76
N LYS A 337 -15.36 -21.47 -4.79
CA LYS A 337 -15.24 -20.00 -4.77
C LYS A 337 -14.24 -19.63 -3.69
N ALA A 338 -13.24 -18.87 -4.06
CA ALA A 338 -12.27 -18.38 -3.09
C ALA A 338 -12.00 -16.90 -3.33
N SER A 339 -11.90 -16.11 -2.24
CA SER A 339 -11.50 -14.70 -2.36
C SER A 339 -10.10 -14.59 -2.96
N SER A 340 -9.21 -15.49 -2.58
CA SER A 340 -7.90 -15.67 -3.18
C SER A 340 -7.41 -17.10 -2.92
N VAL A 341 -6.43 -17.57 -3.69
CA VAL A 341 -5.74 -18.82 -3.46
C VAL A 341 -4.24 -18.59 -3.43
N SER A 342 -3.65 -18.92 -2.31
CA SER A 342 -2.21 -18.79 -2.08
C SER A 342 -1.52 -20.09 -2.50
N GLY A 343 -0.86 -20.07 -3.63
CA GLY A 343 -0.29 -21.22 -4.31
C GLY A 343 -1.05 -21.59 -5.59
N SER A 344 -0.49 -22.44 -6.42
CA SER A 344 -1.16 -22.94 -7.62
C SER A 344 -1.91 -24.21 -7.32
N PRO A 345 -3.26 -24.23 -7.39
CA PRO A 345 -4.01 -25.46 -7.19
C PRO A 345 -3.71 -26.45 -8.33
N THR A 346 -3.58 -27.71 -8.00
CA THR A 346 -3.46 -28.80 -8.98
C THR A 346 -4.82 -29.46 -9.19
N ASN A 347 -5.14 -29.75 -10.45
CA ASN A 347 -6.37 -30.46 -10.82
C ASN A 347 -6.02 -31.91 -11.07
N ALA A 348 -6.49 -32.83 -10.25
CA ALA A 348 -6.03 -34.21 -10.34
C ALA A 348 -6.88 -35.13 -11.28
N GLN A 349 -8.20 -35.11 -11.24
CA GLN A 349 -9.00 -36.11 -11.97
C GLN A 349 -10.21 -35.60 -12.70
N GLU A 350 -11.01 -34.72 -12.15
CA GLU A 350 -12.08 -34.07 -12.90
C GLU A 350 -11.65 -32.65 -13.26
N LYS A 351 -11.67 -32.42 -14.53
CA LYS A 351 -11.09 -31.26 -15.20
C LYS A 351 -11.85 -29.98 -14.88
N VAL A 352 -11.62 -29.39 -13.69
CA VAL A 352 -11.98 -28.03 -13.37
C VAL A 352 -10.77 -27.14 -13.61
N TYR A 353 -11.01 -25.96 -14.10
CA TYR A 353 -9.97 -25.02 -14.51
C TYR A 353 -10.21 -23.67 -13.84
N CYS A 354 -9.15 -23.00 -13.50
CA CYS A 354 -9.23 -21.71 -12.84
C CYS A 354 -9.81 -20.64 -13.78
N CYS A 355 -10.74 -19.87 -13.25
CA CYS A 355 -11.26 -18.64 -13.82
C CYS A 355 -10.97 -17.52 -12.85
N THR A 356 -10.06 -16.63 -13.20
CA THR A 356 -9.74 -15.45 -12.38
C THR A 356 -10.62 -14.29 -12.84
N ILE A 357 -11.43 -13.77 -11.94
CA ILE A 357 -12.38 -12.69 -12.21
C ILE A 357 -11.91 -11.45 -11.47
N GLU A 358 -11.59 -10.36 -12.17
CA GLU A 358 -11.34 -9.07 -11.55
C GLU A 358 -12.63 -8.48 -10.99
N ASN A 359 -12.69 -8.26 -9.69
CA ASN A 359 -13.85 -7.71 -9.00
C ASN A 359 -13.50 -6.54 -8.06
N PRO A 360 -12.92 -5.44 -8.58
CA PRO A 360 -12.43 -4.33 -7.77
C PRO A 360 -13.52 -3.60 -7.00
N GLU A 361 -14.79 -3.75 -7.41
CA GLU A 361 -15.93 -3.08 -6.78
C GLU A 361 -16.66 -3.95 -5.77
N ASN A 362 -16.16 -5.15 -5.47
CA ASN A 362 -16.87 -6.15 -4.67
C ASN A 362 -18.30 -6.41 -5.14
N ALA A 363 -18.49 -6.41 -6.46
CA ALA A 363 -19.78 -6.60 -7.07
C ALA A 363 -20.33 -8.01 -6.76
N ASN A 364 -21.66 -8.13 -6.75
CA ASN A 364 -22.30 -9.44 -6.76
C ASN A 364 -21.95 -10.17 -8.06
N VAL A 365 -21.57 -11.43 -7.94
CA VAL A 365 -21.12 -12.24 -9.08
C VAL A 365 -22.16 -13.29 -9.41
N THR A 366 -22.64 -13.25 -10.64
CA THR A 366 -23.47 -14.32 -11.20
C THR A 366 -22.72 -15.00 -12.34
N ILE A 367 -22.58 -16.31 -12.29
CA ILE A 367 -21.98 -17.11 -13.35
C ILE A 367 -23.07 -17.97 -13.99
N LYS A 368 -23.19 -17.87 -15.30
CA LYS A 368 -24.15 -18.64 -16.09
C LYS A 368 -23.44 -19.45 -17.16
N THR A 369 -24.00 -20.57 -17.51
CA THR A 369 -23.65 -21.30 -18.75
C THR A 369 -24.17 -20.55 -19.98
N GLU A 370 -23.70 -20.89 -21.16
CA GLU A 370 -24.23 -20.34 -22.43
C GLU A 370 -25.74 -20.56 -22.61
N THR A 371 -26.26 -21.66 -22.08
CA THR A 371 -27.71 -21.97 -22.09
C THR A 371 -28.52 -21.12 -21.12
N GLY A 372 -27.89 -20.22 -20.39
CA GLY A 372 -28.51 -19.28 -19.44
C GLY A 372 -28.78 -19.85 -18.04
N SER A 373 -28.47 -21.13 -17.80
CA SER A 373 -28.61 -21.71 -16.46
C SER A 373 -27.63 -21.06 -15.49
N SER A 374 -28.14 -20.53 -14.38
CA SER A 374 -27.28 -19.99 -13.32
C SER A 374 -26.48 -21.10 -12.66
N VAL A 375 -25.16 -21.01 -12.71
CA VAL A 375 -24.26 -21.91 -12.01
C VAL A 375 -24.00 -21.38 -10.61
N TRP A 376 -23.87 -20.05 -10.45
CA TRP A 376 -23.59 -19.40 -9.19
C TRP A 376 -24.19 -18.00 -9.09
N ASN A 377 -24.62 -17.68 -7.87
CA ASN A 377 -24.82 -16.32 -7.39
C ASN A 377 -24.01 -16.15 -6.12
N TRP A 378 -23.16 -15.14 -6.04
CA TRP A 378 -22.35 -14.89 -4.85
C TRP A 378 -22.12 -13.40 -4.64
N LYS A 379 -22.22 -13.00 -3.38
CA LYS A 379 -21.78 -11.68 -2.92
C LYS A 379 -20.40 -11.86 -2.29
N PRO A 380 -19.35 -11.36 -2.91
CA PRO A 380 -18.04 -11.45 -2.30
C PRO A 380 -18.00 -10.60 -1.02
N VAL A 381 -17.24 -11.06 -0.05
CA VAL A 381 -16.89 -10.28 1.13
C VAL A 381 -15.70 -9.42 0.74
N ASN A 382 -15.67 -8.17 1.20
CA ASN A 382 -14.46 -7.34 1.08
C ASN A 382 -13.27 -8.14 1.60
N HIS A 383 -12.30 -8.36 0.74
CA HIS A 383 -11.06 -9.03 1.12
C HIS A 383 -9.89 -8.17 0.67
N SER A 384 -8.88 -8.07 1.49
CA SER A 384 -7.56 -7.82 1.00
C SER A 384 -6.83 -9.16 1.04
N SER A 385 -6.24 -9.56 -0.04
CA SER A 385 -5.30 -10.67 -0.04
C SER A 385 -4.01 -10.26 0.70
N LEU A 386 -3.01 -11.14 0.70
CA LEU A 386 -1.65 -10.77 1.10
C LEU A 386 -1.11 -9.57 0.30
N ASP A 387 -1.68 -9.31 -0.86
CA ASP A 387 -1.57 -8.08 -1.63
C ASP A 387 -2.87 -7.27 -1.44
N PRO A 388 -2.85 -6.10 -0.76
CA PRO A 388 -4.03 -5.27 -0.57
C PRO A 388 -4.64 -4.75 -1.88
N ASP A 389 -3.93 -4.85 -2.99
CA ASP A 389 -4.40 -4.51 -4.32
C ASP A 389 -5.02 -5.71 -5.08
N ASP A 390 -5.01 -6.92 -4.50
CA ASP A 390 -5.63 -8.10 -5.13
C ASP A 390 -7.14 -8.13 -4.88
N THR A 391 -7.90 -7.71 -5.88
CA THR A 391 -9.36 -7.76 -5.90
C THR A 391 -9.88 -8.95 -6.72
N ASN A 392 -9.05 -9.95 -7.01
CA ASN A 392 -9.43 -11.10 -7.80
C ASN A 392 -10.34 -12.05 -7.02
N LEU A 393 -11.28 -12.62 -7.76
CA LEU A 393 -12.07 -13.74 -7.35
C LEU A 393 -11.62 -14.98 -8.12
N TYR A 394 -11.26 -16.03 -7.43
CA TYR A 394 -10.81 -17.29 -8.00
C TYR A 394 -11.94 -18.32 -7.97
N VAL A 395 -12.25 -18.85 -9.16
CA VAL A 395 -13.33 -19.80 -9.35
C VAL A 395 -12.84 -20.97 -10.19
N TRP A 396 -13.15 -22.20 -9.78
CA TRP A 396 -12.82 -23.39 -10.55
C TRP A 396 -14.09 -23.90 -11.23
N LEU A 397 -14.07 -23.91 -12.57
CA LEU A 397 -15.20 -24.24 -13.42
C LEU A 397 -14.86 -25.45 -14.28
N PRO A 398 -15.78 -26.42 -14.46
CA PRO A 398 -15.58 -27.53 -15.37
C PRO A 398 -15.52 -27.02 -16.82
N LYS A 399 -14.75 -27.70 -17.65
CA LYS A 399 -14.81 -27.52 -19.11
C LYS A 399 -16.10 -28.09 -19.62
N LEU A 400 -16.89 -27.32 -20.37
CA LEU A 400 -18.14 -27.80 -20.96
C LEU A 400 -17.84 -28.73 -22.13
N GLU A 401 -18.35 -29.96 -22.10
CA GLU A 401 -18.00 -31.01 -23.06
C GLU A 401 -18.79 -30.96 -24.39
N SER A 402 -19.84 -30.17 -24.45
CA SER A 402 -20.72 -30.15 -25.63
C SER A 402 -20.51 -28.95 -26.52
N ASN A 403 -20.27 -29.15 -27.80
CA ASN A 403 -20.43 -28.30 -28.99
C ASN A 403 -20.51 -26.77 -28.85
N SER A 404 -20.22 -26.25 -27.72
CA SER A 404 -20.30 -24.85 -27.35
C SER A 404 -18.90 -24.20 -27.34
N THR A 405 -18.82 -22.92 -27.29
CA THR A 405 -17.58 -22.14 -27.21
C THR A 405 -16.81 -22.39 -25.93
N ASN A 406 -17.21 -23.33 -25.07
CA ASN A 406 -16.67 -23.55 -23.75
C ASN A 406 -16.55 -22.24 -22.95
N SER A 407 -17.65 -21.48 -22.87
CA SER A 407 -17.66 -20.19 -22.21
C SER A 407 -18.70 -20.08 -21.10
N TYR A 408 -18.39 -19.25 -20.13
CA TYR A 408 -19.30 -18.85 -19.05
C TYR A 408 -19.59 -17.35 -19.17
N LEU A 409 -20.85 -16.99 -19.02
CA LEU A 409 -21.28 -15.61 -18.90
C LEU A 409 -21.15 -15.20 -17.44
N ILE A 410 -20.25 -14.28 -17.18
CA ILE A 410 -20.02 -13.73 -15.83
C ILE A 410 -20.58 -12.31 -15.77
N ILE A 411 -21.45 -12.08 -14.80
CA ILE A 411 -22.14 -10.82 -14.56
C ILE A 411 -21.68 -10.31 -13.20
N LEU A 412 -21.19 -9.09 -13.17
CA LEU A 412 -20.75 -8.38 -11.98
C LEU A 412 -21.72 -7.22 -11.73
N ASP A 413 -22.49 -7.28 -10.65
CA ASP A 413 -23.49 -6.28 -10.27
C ASP A 413 -23.04 -5.54 -9.00
N PRO A 414 -22.40 -4.36 -9.13
CA PRO A 414 -22.00 -3.54 -7.99
C PRO A 414 -23.22 -2.99 -7.24
N GLU A 415 -23.20 -3.02 -5.91
CA GLU A 415 -24.35 -2.56 -5.09
C GLU A 415 -24.67 -1.08 -5.25
N ASN A 416 -23.67 -0.25 -5.58
CA ASN A 416 -23.80 1.21 -5.64
C ASN A 416 -23.63 1.79 -7.06
N SER A 417 -23.65 0.94 -8.08
CA SER A 417 -23.49 1.35 -9.47
C SER A 417 -24.67 0.89 -10.31
N SER A 418 -25.14 1.74 -11.21
CA SER A 418 -26.20 1.37 -12.18
C SER A 418 -25.69 0.51 -13.34
N GLU A 419 -24.42 0.24 -13.43
CA GLU A 419 -23.82 -0.48 -14.55
C GLU A 419 -23.35 -1.88 -14.14
N SER A 420 -24.14 -2.90 -14.45
CA SER A 420 -23.65 -4.28 -14.39
C SER A 420 -22.65 -4.55 -15.52
N ARG A 421 -21.60 -5.27 -15.19
CA ARG A 421 -20.58 -5.66 -16.17
C ARG A 421 -20.77 -7.12 -16.56
N THR A 422 -20.98 -7.36 -17.82
CA THR A 422 -21.14 -8.72 -18.35
C THR A 422 -19.97 -9.08 -19.26
N ARG A 423 -19.37 -10.27 -19.04
CA ARG A 423 -18.25 -10.78 -19.82
C ARG A 423 -18.42 -12.26 -20.10
N ASN A 424 -18.07 -12.64 -21.32
CA ASN A 424 -17.88 -14.05 -21.66
C ASN A 424 -16.43 -14.44 -21.33
N TYR A 425 -16.29 -15.44 -20.50
CA TYR A 425 -15.02 -16.08 -20.19
C TYR A 425 -14.94 -17.39 -20.98
N SER A 426 -14.07 -17.44 -21.96
CA SER A 426 -13.84 -18.61 -22.80
C SER A 426 -12.62 -19.37 -22.34
N PHE A 427 -12.61 -20.69 -22.60
CA PHE A 427 -11.51 -21.54 -22.21
C PHE A 427 -10.27 -21.31 -23.10
N ASP A 428 -9.17 -20.95 -22.50
CA ASP A 428 -7.87 -20.82 -23.13
C ASP A 428 -7.12 -22.15 -23.06
N THR A 429 -6.97 -22.83 -24.19
CA THR A 429 -6.31 -24.14 -24.29
C THR A 429 -4.80 -24.08 -24.09
N VAL A 430 -4.20 -22.89 -24.19
CA VAL A 430 -2.75 -22.69 -23.99
C VAL A 430 -2.42 -22.65 -22.50
N THR A 431 -3.20 -21.90 -21.73
CA THR A 431 -2.96 -21.73 -20.29
C THR A 431 -3.83 -22.66 -19.45
N ASN A 432 -4.79 -23.38 -20.03
CA ASN A 432 -5.78 -24.18 -19.34
C ASN A 432 -6.56 -23.37 -18.27
N THR A 433 -6.96 -22.16 -18.62
CA THR A 433 -7.73 -21.27 -17.77
C THR A 433 -8.89 -20.66 -18.54
N PHE A 434 -9.85 -20.07 -17.85
CA PHE A 434 -10.89 -19.25 -18.48
C PHE A 434 -10.47 -17.80 -18.50
N LYS A 435 -10.56 -17.14 -19.65
CA LYS A 435 -10.22 -15.75 -19.86
C LYS A 435 -11.31 -14.98 -20.57
N ALA A 436 -11.44 -13.69 -20.25
CA ALA A 436 -12.34 -12.77 -20.92
C ALA A 436 -11.65 -12.04 -22.09
N ALA A 437 -12.44 -11.65 -23.10
CA ALA A 437 -11.99 -10.71 -24.10
C ALA A 437 -11.93 -9.30 -23.50
N GLN A 438 -10.93 -8.53 -23.92
CA GLN A 438 -10.82 -7.09 -23.57
C GLN A 438 -11.85 -6.30 -24.38
N VAL A 439 -12.52 -5.36 -23.76
CA VAL A 439 -13.54 -4.51 -24.42
C VAL A 439 -13.27 -3.04 -24.10
N VAL A 440 -13.75 -2.18 -24.97
CA VAL A 440 -13.57 -0.71 -24.87
C VAL A 440 -14.00 -0.17 -23.51
N ASN A 441 -15.08 -0.71 -22.95
CA ASN A 441 -15.63 -0.24 -21.66
C ASN A 441 -14.75 -0.56 -20.43
N ASP A 442 -13.70 -1.34 -20.61
CA ASP A 442 -12.74 -1.63 -19.53
C ASP A 442 -11.73 -0.50 -19.34
N PHE A 443 -11.77 0.51 -20.22
CA PHE A 443 -10.75 1.54 -20.29
C PHE A 443 -11.34 2.94 -20.29
N ILE A 444 -10.58 3.88 -19.74
CA ILE A 444 -10.82 5.31 -19.79
C ILE A 444 -9.78 5.91 -20.74
N PHE A 445 -10.26 6.44 -21.85
CA PHE A 445 -9.42 7.16 -22.77
C PHE A 445 -9.28 8.62 -22.32
N LYS A 446 -8.06 9.09 -22.23
CA LYS A 446 -7.73 10.49 -21.98
C LYS A 446 -7.10 11.07 -23.24
N SER A 447 -7.81 11.98 -23.83
CA SER A 447 -7.28 12.77 -24.93
C SER A 447 -6.06 13.57 -24.47
N PRO A 448 -5.10 13.84 -25.35
CA PRO A 448 -4.00 14.75 -25.03
C PRO A 448 -4.51 16.12 -24.58
N VAL A 449 -3.76 16.77 -23.72
CA VAL A 449 -3.99 18.17 -23.35
C VAL A 449 -3.35 19.11 -24.39
N ASN A 450 -3.79 20.36 -24.43
CA ASN A 450 -3.24 21.37 -25.35
C ASN A 450 -3.30 20.93 -26.82
N LEU A 451 -4.51 20.69 -27.30
CA LEU A 451 -4.75 20.20 -28.67
C LEU A 451 -4.56 21.29 -29.75
N ILE A 452 -3.82 22.33 -29.49
CA ILE A 452 -3.33 23.27 -30.49
C ILE A 452 -1.91 22.86 -30.86
N TYR A 453 -1.59 22.91 -32.15
CA TYR A 453 -0.24 22.63 -32.61
C TYR A 453 0.80 23.52 -31.93
N ASP A 454 1.84 22.93 -31.38
CA ASP A 454 2.95 23.61 -30.70
C ASP A 454 4.31 22.94 -31.00
N GLY A 455 4.35 22.06 -32.01
CA GLY A 455 5.53 21.29 -32.38
C GLY A 455 5.87 20.14 -31.44
N GLN A 456 5.09 19.92 -30.37
CA GLN A 456 5.31 18.85 -29.42
C GLN A 456 4.38 17.67 -29.69
N PRO A 457 4.84 16.44 -29.39
CA PRO A 457 4.01 15.25 -29.49
C PRO A 457 2.76 15.35 -28.60
N LYS A 458 1.60 14.98 -29.13
CA LYS A 458 0.32 14.97 -28.42
C LYS A 458 -0.05 13.54 -28.02
N GLU A 459 0.46 13.13 -26.88
CA GLU A 459 0.28 11.77 -26.40
C GLU A 459 -1.08 11.60 -25.70
N ALA A 460 -1.89 10.66 -26.19
CA ALA A 460 -3.08 10.18 -25.52
C ALA A 460 -2.69 9.14 -24.47
N SER A 461 -3.53 8.94 -23.47
CA SER A 461 -3.38 7.83 -22.54
C SER A 461 -4.64 6.99 -22.44
N LEU A 462 -4.47 5.72 -22.13
CA LEU A 462 -5.53 4.79 -21.88
C LEU A 462 -5.29 4.15 -20.50
N GLU A 463 -6.21 4.37 -19.61
CA GLU A 463 -6.15 3.85 -18.25
C GLU A 463 -7.21 2.78 -18.05
N PHE A 464 -6.95 1.83 -17.16
CA PHE A 464 -8.00 0.90 -16.74
C PHE A 464 -9.10 1.66 -16.00
N LYS A 465 -10.35 1.38 -16.33
CA LYS A 465 -11.51 1.92 -15.61
C LYS A 465 -11.50 1.51 -14.14
N PHE A 466 -10.99 0.29 -13.88
CA PHE A 466 -10.77 -0.24 -12.55
C PHE A 466 -9.31 -0.63 -12.42
N LYS A 467 -8.67 -0.27 -11.31
CA LYS A 467 -7.27 -0.59 -11.05
C LYS A 467 -7.09 -2.12 -11.11
N PRO A 468 -6.29 -2.64 -12.07
CA PRO A 468 -6.05 -4.07 -12.13
C PRO A 468 -5.22 -4.51 -10.93
N THR A 469 -5.39 -5.76 -10.52
CA THR A 469 -4.47 -6.40 -9.57
C THR A 469 -3.08 -6.55 -10.19
N HIS A 470 -2.06 -6.77 -9.36
CA HIS A 470 -0.71 -7.01 -9.84
C HIS A 470 -0.64 -8.11 -10.91
N GLU A 471 -1.39 -9.20 -10.72
CA GLU A 471 -1.43 -10.33 -11.65
C GLU A 471 -2.17 -10.05 -12.96
N ASN A 472 -3.02 -9.05 -12.97
CA ASN A 472 -3.82 -8.63 -14.13
C ASN A 472 -3.36 -7.30 -14.69
N ASN A 473 -2.27 -6.74 -14.19
CA ASN A 473 -1.66 -5.56 -14.76
C ASN A 473 -1.13 -5.89 -16.15
N ARG A 474 -1.71 -5.26 -17.15
CA ARG A 474 -1.45 -5.51 -18.58
C ARG A 474 -0.78 -4.30 -19.17
N LYS A 475 0.27 -4.51 -19.93
CA LYS A 475 0.86 -3.43 -20.69
C LYS A 475 -0.10 -2.97 -21.77
N ILE A 476 -0.32 -1.68 -21.86
CA ILE A 476 -1.10 -1.01 -22.89
C ILE A 476 -0.12 -0.25 -23.79
N SER A 477 -0.18 -0.50 -25.08
CA SER A 477 0.58 0.24 -26.09
C SER A 477 -0.40 0.91 -27.03
N LEU A 478 -0.20 2.19 -27.30
CA LEU A 478 -1.07 2.96 -28.17
C LEU A 478 -0.44 3.11 -29.55
N VAL A 479 -1.24 2.91 -30.55
CA VAL A 479 -0.88 3.04 -31.96
C VAL A 479 -1.76 4.12 -32.59
N TYR A 480 -1.17 5.13 -33.21
CA TYR A 480 -1.87 6.28 -33.75
C TYR A 480 -2.06 6.17 -35.24
N TYR A 481 -3.22 6.57 -35.73
CA TYR A 481 -3.58 6.60 -37.13
C TYR A 481 -4.09 7.99 -37.49
N LYS A 482 -3.68 8.52 -38.66
CA LYS A 482 -4.23 9.78 -39.16
C LYS A 482 -5.60 9.54 -39.79
N GLY A 483 -6.59 10.29 -39.37
CA GLY A 483 -7.97 10.23 -39.83
C GLY A 483 -8.96 9.92 -38.68
N ASN A 484 -10.24 10.06 -38.97
CA ASN A 484 -11.32 9.69 -38.06
C ASN A 484 -11.46 8.17 -37.96
N TYR A 485 -12.16 7.72 -36.93
CA TYR A 485 -12.43 6.30 -36.70
C TYR A 485 -12.99 5.59 -37.96
N ASN A 486 -13.93 6.19 -38.69
CA ASN A 486 -14.56 5.61 -39.86
C ASN A 486 -13.66 5.59 -41.12
N ASP A 487 -12.57 6.37 -41.11
CA ASP A 487 -11.64 6.47 -42.23
C ASP A 487 -10.51 5.41 -42.13
N ILE A 488 -10.41 4.73 -40.98
CA ILE A 488 -9.35 3.78 -40.69
C ILE A 488 -9.82 2.39 -41.03
N ASN A 489 -9.11 1.73 -41.94
CA ASN A 489 -9.34 0.34 -42.34
C ASN A 489 -8.06 -0.50 -42.15
N GLU A 490 -8.11 -1.74 -42.58
CA GLU A 490 -7.00 -2.70 -42.45
C GLU A 490 -5.75 -2.29 -43.24
N ASN A 491 -5.92 -1.45 -44.28
CA ASN A 491 -4.82 -0.99 -45.11
C ASN A 491 -4.23 0.34 -44.61
N THR A 492 -4.86 0.99 -43.65
CA THR A 492 -4.37 2.26 -43.11
C THR A 492 -3.10 2.02 -42.29
N GLN A 493 -2.01 2.66 -42.70
CA GLN A 493 -0.73 2.50 -42.01
C GLN A 493 -0.72 3.31 -40.72
N PRO A 494 -0.16 2.77 -39.64
CA PRO A 494 0.02 3.50 -38.39
C PRO A 494 1.09 4.58 -38.56
N LEU A 495 1.00 5.61 -37.74
CA LEU A 495 2.08 6.58 -37.58
C LEU A 495 3.31 5.94 -36.95
N GLN A 496 4.50 6.45 -37.27
CA GLN A 496 5.75 5.98 -36.67
C GLN A 496 5.97 6.46 -35.22
N GLY A 497 4.94 7.04 -34.59
CA GLY A 497 5.00 7.53 -33.22
C GLY A 497 3.79 8.37 -32.87
N VAL A 498 3.96 9.15 -31.83
CA VAL A 498 2.90 10.05 -31.33
C VAL A 498 2.70 11.22 -32.32
N PRO A 499 1.47 11.61 -32.64
CA PRO A 499 1.20 12.67 -33.58
C PRO A 499 1.68 14.04 -33.07
N VAL A 500 2.24 14.80 -33.97
CA VAL A 500 2.72 16.18 -33.74
C VAL A 500 1.91 17.16 -34.55
N ASN A 501 1.67 16.85 -35.83
CA ASN A 501 1.09 17.80 -36.80
C ASN A 501 -0.42 17.98 -36.57
N ALA A 502 -0.94 19.15 -37.01
CA ALA A 502 -2.36 19.42 -37.01
C ALA A 502 -3.12 18.38 -37.87
N GLY A 503 -4.29 17.98 -37.39
CA GLY A 503 -5.11 16.98 -38.04
C GLY A 503 -5.87 16.10 -37.01
N THR A 504 -6.76 15.27 -37.53
CA THR A 504 -7.53 14.34 -36.70
C THR A 504 -6.82 12.99 -36.64
N TYR A 505 -6.82 12.37 -35.45
CA TYR A 505 -6.12 11.14 -35.17
C TYR A 505 -7.02 10.18 -34.40
N THR A 506 -6.96 8.91 -34.76
CA THR A 506 -7.61 7.83 -34.02
C THR A 506 -6.56 6.94 -33.38
N VAL A 507 -6.83 6.51 -32.16
CA VAL A 507 -5.95 5.66 -31.38
C VAL A 507 -6.48 4.24 -31.34
N LYS A 508 -5.63 3.25 -31.65
CA LYS A 508 -5.87 1.84 -31.38
C LYS A 508 -4.98 1.38 -30.25
N ALA A 509 -5.52 0.54 -29.38
CA ALA A 509 -4.74 -0.03 -28.29
C ALA A 509 -4.34 -1.49 -28.57
N GLU A 510 -3.10 -1.81 -28.29
CA GLU A 510 -2.61 -3.17 -28.14
C GLU A 510 -2.45 -3.48 -26.66
N ILE A 511 -3.09 -4.51 -26.18
CA ILE A 511 -3.17 -4.84 -24.76
C ILE A 511 -2.68 -6.28 -24.59
N GLU A 512 -1.73 -6.46 -23.70
CA GLU A 512 -1.18 -7.78 -23.39
C GLU A 512 -2.22 -8.67 -22.69
N ALA A 513 -1.98 -9.98 -22.74
CA ALA A 513 -2.77 -10.94 -21.98
C ALA A 513 -2.43 -10.85 -20.48
N SER A 514 -3.35 -11.32 -19.67
CA SER A 514 -3.15 -11.53 -18.22
C SER A 514 -3.72 -12.88 -17.79
N LYS A 515 -3.81 -13.11 -16.48
CA LYS A 515 -4.49 -14.30 -15.95
C LYS A 515 -5.98 -14.30 -16.29
N SER A 516 -6.65 -13.15 -16.29
CA SER A 516 -8.10 -13.01 -16.51
C SER A 516 -8.49 -12.66 -17.94
N TYR A 517 -7.55 -12.18 -18.77
CA TYR A 517 -7.88 -11.62 -20.07
C TYR A 517 -6.99 -12.13 -21.19
N PHE A 518 -7.57 -12.32 -22.37
CA PHE A 518 -6.82 -12.54 -23.60
C PHE A 518 -6.09 -11.26 -24.02
N ALA A 519 -5.01 -11.41 -24.77
CA ALA A 519 -4.41 -10.26 -25.47
C ALA A 519 -5.40 -9.73 -26.51
N HIS A 520 -5.38 -8.42 -26.73
CA HIS A 520 -6.13 -7.78 -27.80
C HIS A 520 -5.25 -6.85 -28.61
N LYS A 521 -5.26 -7.03 -29.92
CA LYS A 521 -4.56 -6.15 -30.86
C LYS A 521 -5.57 -5.27 -31.58
N GLY A 522 -5.33 -3.97 -31.54
CA GLY A 522 -6.14 -3.02 -32.30
C GLY A 522 -7.52 -2.73 -31.71
N LEU A 523 -7.67 -2.82 -30.38
CA LEU A 523 -8.89 -2.35 -29.71
C LEU A 523 -9.08 -0.86 -30.00
N VAL A 524 -10.26 -0.46 -30.42
CA VAL A 524 -10.53 0.91 -30.89
C VAL A 524 -11.96 1.32 -30.57
N SER A 525 -12.19 2.61 -30.40
CA SER A 525 -13.50 3.20 -30.20
C SER A 525 -13.64 4.49 -30.98
N PRO A 526 -14.85 4.81 -31.46
CA PRO A 526 -15.10 6.17 -32.01
C PRO A 526 -14.76 7.30 -31.05
N LYS A 527 -14.79 7.02 -29.73
CA LYS A 527 -14.41 7.99 -28.68
C LYS A 527 -12.91 8.17 -28.49
N TRP A 528 -12.08 7.32 -29.12
CA TRP A 528 -10.63 7.38 -29.03
C TRP A 528 -10.03 8.15 -30.21
N THR A 529 -10.66 9.28 -30.51
CA THR A 529 -10.27 10.16 -31.59
C THR A 529 -10.08 11.57 -31.02
N PHE A 530 -9.07 12.27 -31.46
CA PHE A 530 -8.81 13.65 -31.09
C PHE A 530 -8.29 14.42 -32.29
N THR A 531 -8.44 15.75 -32.24
CA THR A 531 -7.98 16.64 -33.32
C THR A 531 -6.95 17.61 -32.75
N ILE A 532 -5.78 17.64 -33.36
CA ILE A 532 -4.79 18.69 -33.12
C ILE A 532 -5.19 19.85 -34.05
N GLU A 533 -5.66 20.90 -33.42
CA GLU A 533 -6.05 22.12 -34.11
C GLU A 533 -4.79 22.85 -34.61
N LYS A 534 -4.92 23.59 -35.72
CA LYS A 534 -3.85 24.45 -36.18
C LYS A 534 -3.56 25.55 -35.16
N ALA A 535 -2.29 25.88 -35.00
CA ALA A 535 -1.93 27.04 -34.21
C ALA A 535 -2.38 28.34 -34.96
N PRO A 536 -2.77 29.37 -34.24
CA PRO A 536 -3.35 30.56 -34.85
C PRO A 536 -2.40 31.25 -35.86
N VAL A 537 -1.11 31.17 -35.56
CA VAL A 537 -0.08 31.84 -36.38
C VAL A 537 1.20 31.02 -36.33
N ALA A 538 1.92 30.97 -37.44
CA ALA A 538 3.26 30.37 -37.47
C ALA A 538 4.23 31.14 -36.55
N PRO A 539 5.21 30.40 -35.91
CA PRO A 539 6.08 31.01 -34.92
C PRO A 539 6.96 32.12 -35.51
N GLY A 540 7.33 33.08 -34.67
CA GLY A 540 8.23 34.15 -35.05
C GLY A 540 7.57 35.37 -35.70
N ALA A 541 6.23 35.41 -35.74
CA ALA A 541 5.46 36.59 -36.11
C ALA A 541 4.17 36.70 -35.26
N ASP A 542 3.84 37.88 -34.79
CA ASP A 542 2.58 38.14 -34.06
C ASP A 542 1.54 38.72 -35.05
N PRO A 543 0.37 38.06 -35.19
CA PRO A 543 -0.69 38.51 -36.07
C PRO A 543 -1.38 39.82 -35.62
N ASN A 544 -1.18 40.18 -34.36
CA ASN A 544 -1.71 41.42 -33.81
C ASN A 544 -0.71 42.58 -33.95
N GLU A 545 0.56 42.27 -34.13
CA GLU A 545 1.64 43.22 -34.38
C GLU A 545 1.88 43.36 -35.89
N THR A 546 0.86 43.81 -36.61
CA THR A 546 0.94 44.04 -38.07
C THR A 546 1.53 45.37 -38.43
N THR A 547 2.08 46.10 -37.48
CA THR A 547 2.74 47.38 -37.68
C THR A 547 4.20 47.28 -37.30
N ILE A 548 5.08 47.50 -38.20
CA ILE A 548 6.52 47.59 -38.00
C ILE A 548 6.93 49.03 -37.99
N SER A 549 7.26 49.57 -36.85
CA SER A 549 7.96 50.84 -36.76
C SER A 549 9.45 50.60 -36.90
N VAL A 550 10.04 51.04 -37.95
CA VAL A 550 11.47 50.90 -38.17
C VAL A 550 12.22 52.17 -37.73
N PRO A 551 13.43 52.03 -37.22
CA PRO A 551 14.21 53.16 -36.76
C PRO A 551 14.57 54.09 -37.92
N TRP A 552 14.90 55.30 -37.58
CA TRP A 552 15.33 56.32 -38.53
C TRP A 552 16.46 55.88 -39.49
N SER A 553 17.32 54.96 -39.06
CA SER A 553 18.43 54.42 -39.85
C SER A 553 17.99 53.53 -41.01
N CYS A 554 16.83 52.89 -40.92
CA CYS A 554 16.26 52.03 -41.98
C CYS A 554 15.71 52.88 -43.13
N LYS A 555 16.31 52.79 -44.29
CA LYS A 555 15.91 53.60 -45.46
C LYS A 555 15.09 52.78 -46.44
N LYS A 556 15.26 51.52 -46.53
CA LYS A 556 14.59 50.55 -47.42
C LYS A 556 14.05 49.32 -46.68
N ILE A 557 13.15 48.58 -47.32
CA ILE A 557 12.68 47.31 -46.77
C ILE A 557 13.86 46.34 -46.56
N SER A 558 14.83 46.33 -47.48
CA SER A 558 16.05 45.51 -47.35
C SER A 558 16.93 45.88 -46.15
N ASP A 559 16.78 47.08 -45.60
CA ASP A 559 17.55 47.51 -44.41
C ASP A 559 16.90 47.05 -43.11
N ILE A 560 15.69 46.53 -43.16
CA ILE A 560 14.99 46.00 -42.00
C ILE A 560 15.71 44.69 -41.61
N THR A 561 16.43 44.74 -40.52
CA THR A 561 16.98 43.53 -39.93
C THR A 561 15.80 42.58 -39.73
N ASN A 562 15.81 41.41 -40.35
CA ASN A 562 14.68 40.49 -40.44
C ASN A 562 13.89 40.47 -39.13
N PRO A 563 12.68 41.04 -39.07
CA PRO A 563 11.86 41.07 -37.86
C PRO A 563 11.27 39.71 -37.54
N PHE A 564 11.54 38.72 -38.40
CA PHE A 564 11.00 37.39 -38.33
C PHE A 564 12.08 36.39 -37.96
N SER A 565 11.64 35.20 -37.49
CA SER A 565 12.52 34.05 -37.41
C SER A 565 13.01 33.61 -38.79
N THR A 566 13.98 32.72 -38.82
CA THR A 566 14.66 32.24 -40.06
C THR A 566 13.68 31.64 -41.08
N ASP A 567 12.49 31.20 -40.62
CA ASP A 567 11.51 30.54 -41.48
C ASP A 567 10.48 31.47 -42.14
N TRP A 568 10.55 32.77 -41.85
CA TRP A 568 9.76 33.78 -42.50
C TRP A 568 10.59 34.56 -43.48
N ASN A 569 9.99 34.79 -44.65
CA ASN A 569 10.59 35.64 -45.66
C ASN A 569 9.53 36.60 -46.20
N TRP A 570 9.99 37.77 -46.68
CA TRP A 570 9.12 38.61 -47.45
C TRP A 570 8.63 37.85 -48.67
N ASP A 571 7.35 38.01 -49.02
CA ASP A 571 6.79 37.48 -50.27
C ASP A 571 7.60 37.96 -51.47
N ASN A 572 7.71 37.12 -52.50
CA ASN A 572 8.44 37.44 -53.72
C ASN A 572 7.94 38.72 -54.44
N ASP A 573 6.68 39.09 -54.15
CA ASP A 573 6.07 40.29 -54.71
C ASP A 573 6.47 41.60 -53.98
N VAL A 574 7.18 41.50 -52.85
CA VAL A 574 7.65 42.64 -52.06
C VAL A 574 8.92 43.24 -52.72
N LYS A 575 8.85 44.50 -53.09
CA LYS A 575 10.03 45.23 -53.61
C LYS A 575 10.96 45.60 -52.45
N LEU A 576 11.96 44.81 -52.22
CA LEU A 576 12.92 45.02 -51.13
C LEU A 576 13.68 46.34 -51.22
N ASP A 577 13.86 46.90 -52.44
CA ASP A 577 14.55 48.17 -52.64
C ASP A 577 13.65 49.39 -52.49
N GLN A 578 12.38 49.19 -52.14
CA GLN A 578 11.44 50.29 -51.92
C GLN A 578 11.91 51.20 -50.80
N GLU A 579 12.02 52.49 -51.07
CA GLU A 579 12.42 53.47 -50.05
C GLU A 579 11.31 53.72 -49.05
N LEU A 580 11.68 53.76 -47.78
CA LEU A 580 10.82 54.09 -46.66
C LEU A 580 10.89 55.60 -46.38
N GLN A 581 9.79 56.28 -46.62
CA GLN A 581 9.65 57.68 -46.24
C GLN A 581 9.29 57.86 -44.80
N VAL A 582 9.90 58.75 -44.06
CA VAL A 582 9.59 59.02 -42.66
C VAL A 582 8.12 59.35 -42.47
N GLY A 583 7.44 58.66 -41.56
CA GLY A 583 6.00 58.85 -41.25
C GLY A 583 5.02 58.39 -42.30
N THR A 584 5.46 57.86 -43.47
CA THR A 584 4.57 57.35 -44.51
C THR A 584 4.49 55.82 -44.46
N PRO A 585 3.36 55.21 -44.09
CA PRO A 585 3.22 53.77 -44.03
C PRO A 585 3.22 53.12 -45.42
N ILE A 586 3.85 51.96 -45.55
CA ILE A 586 3.74 51.08 -46.71
C ILE A 586 3.37 49.68 -46.23
N THR A 587 2.86 48.84 -47.13
CA THR A 587 2.49 47.43 -46.75
C THR A 587 3.45 46.42 -47.40
N ALA A 588 3.83 45.40 -46.69
CA ALA A 588 4.59 44.28 -47.20
C ALA A 588 4.12 42.96 -46.52
N THR A 589 4.01 41.90 -47.32
CA THR A 589 3.55 40.58 -46.81
C THR A 589 4.75 39.69 -46.57
N ALA A 590 4.78 39.06 -45.40
CA ALA A 590 5.71 37.98 -45.07
C ALA A 590 4.99 36.64 -45.15
N ILE A 591 5.71 35.62 -45.62
CA ILE A 591 5.22 34.24 -45.78
C ILE A 591 6.09 33.29 -44.95
N TYR A 592 5.44 32.40 -44.27
CA TYR A 592 6.08 31.32 -43.53
C TYR A 592 6.49 30.18 -44.48
N ASN A 593 7.73 29.68 -44.35
CA ASN A 593 8.31 28.64 -45.19
C ASN A 593 9.00 27.56 -44.38
N GLY A 594 8.70 27.45 -43.05
CA GLY A 594 9.25 26.41 -42.21
C GLY A 594 8.79 24.99 -42.61
N ASP A 595 9.50 23.96 -42.16
CA ASP A 595 9.23 22.56 -42.50
C ASP A 595 7.91 22.06 -41.94
N ASP A 596 7.35 22.75 -40.96
CA ASP A 596 6.09 22.46 -40.32
C ASP A 596 4.91 23.27 -40.90
N LYS A 597 5.09 23.82 -42.09
CA LYS A 597 4.05 24.48 -42.86
C LYS A 597 2.81 23.60 -43.03
N GLY A 598 1.64 24.19 -42.90
CA GLY A 598 0.36 23.46 -42.89
C GLY A 598 -0.24 23.28 -41.51
N ASN A 599 0.52 23.54 -40.47
CA ASN A 599 0.07 23.41 -39.07
C ASN A 599 -0.44 24.74 -38.48
N TYR A 600 -0.54 25.77 -39.26
CA TYR A 600 -0.95 27.08 -38.79
C TYR A 600 -2.15 27.61 -39.59
N GLU A 601 -3.02 28.35 -38.89
CA GLU A 601 -4.15 29.05 -39.54
C GLU A 601 -3.66 30.19 -40.45
N LYS A 602 -2.66 30.90 -39.93
CA LYS A 602 -2.03 32.01 -40.66
C LYS A 602 -0.56 31.74 -40.91
N GLU A 603 -0.22 31.56 -42.16
CA GLU A 603 1.14 31.35 -42.68
C GLU A 603 1.60 32.55 -43.53
N SER A 604 0.82 33.62 -43.57
CA SER A 604 1.16 34.88 -44.16
C SER A 604 0.61 36.04 -43.34
N ILE A 605 1.40 37.07 -43.19
CA ILE A 605 1.02 38.30 -42.46
C ILE A 605 1.42 39.51 -43.28
N THR A 606 0.50 40.42 -43.45
CA THR A 606 0.74 41.71 -44.10
C THR A 606 1.05 42.75 -43.03
N TYR A 607 2.24 43.32 -43.12
CA TYR A 607 2.72 44.32 -42.19
C TYR A 607 2.59 45.71 -42.78
N THR A 608 2.21 46.65 -41.92
CA THR A 608 2.31 48.09 -42.23
C THR A 608 3.60 48.60 -41.64
N ILE A 609 4.51 49.02 -42.50
CA ILE A 609 5.85 49.47 -42.15
C ILE A 609 5.89 50.98 -42.13
N THR A 610 6.29 51.57 -41.03
CA THR A 610 6.44 53.03 -40.90
C THR A 610 7.83 53.36 -40.37
N ARG A 611 8.53 54.18 -41.08
CA ARG A 611 9.85 54.67 -40.64
C ARG A 611 9.68 55.84 -39.65
N SER A 612 10.21 55.67 -38.47
CA SER A 612 10.15 56.64 -37.39
C SER A 612 11.20 57.75 -37.54
N GLN A 613 10.94 58.88 -36.92
CA GLN A 613 12.01 59.84 -36.64
C GLN A 613 12.95 59.21 -35.61
N CYS A 614 14.15 59.74 -35.55
CA CYS A 614 15.07 59.31 -34.50
C CYS A 614 14.44 59.64 -33.11
N THR A 615 14.12 58.62 -32.34
CA THR A 615 13.53 58.76 -30.99
C THR A 615 14.58 58.87 -29.90
N HIS A 616 15.84 58.78 -30.34
CA HIS A 616 16.99 58.74 -29.41
C HIS A 616 16.94 57.60 -28.41
N GLU A 617 16.33 56.45 -28.75
CA GLU A 617 16.19 55.30 -27.87
C GLU A 617 17.53 54.59 -27.66
N HIS A 618 18.35 54.54 -28.68
CA HIS A 618 19.66 53.94 -28.54
C HIS A 618 20.65 55.00 -28.08
N THR A 619 20.92 54.95 -26.79
CA THR A 619 21.85 55.86 -26.16
C THR A 619 23.08 55.10 -25.67
N ALA A 620 24.18 55.76 -25.78
CA ALA A 620 25.41 55.26 -25.18
C ALA A 620 26.01 56.33 -24.27
N GLY A 621 26.68 55.85 -23.31
CA GLY A 621 27.45 56.71 -22.44
C GLY A 621 28.83 56.99 -23.03
N ARG A 622 29.30 58.22 -22.90
CA ARG A 622 30.66 58.58 -23.15
C ARG A 622 31.25 59.43 -22.02
N TYR A 623 32.55 59.35 -21.85
CA TYR A 623 33.26 60.07 -20.81
C TYR A 623 32.97 59.54 -19.37
N TYR A 624 32.41 58.28 -19.27
CA TYR A 624 32.21 57.67 -17.95
C TYR A 624 33.56 57.48 -17.21
N SER A 625 33.56 57.81 -15.96
CA SER A 625 34.68 57.43 -15.11
C SER A 625 34.15 56.83 -13.77
N SER A 626 34.66 55.69 -13.41
CA SER A 626 34.18 54.97 -12.21
C SER A 626 34.67 55.68 -10.93
N PRO A 627 33.80 55.86 -9.95
CA PRO A 627 34.22 56.26 -8.65
C PRO A 627 35.07 55.17 -7.99
N SER A 628 35.98 55.54 -7.13
CA SER A 628 36.69 54.63 -6.28
C SER A 628 36.10 54.68 -4.85
N CYS A 629 36.67 53.98 -3.91
CA CYS A 629 36.25 54.11 -2.52
C CYS A 629 36.43 55.54 -1.99
N THR A 630 37.36 56.30 -2.53
CA THR A 630 37.74 57.62 -2.04
C THR A 630 37.66 58.75 -3.08
N SER A 631 37.50 58.41 -4.33
CA SER A 631 37.46 59.41 -5.41
C SER A 631 36.12 59.37 -6.15
N SER A 632 35.56 60.50 -6.38
CA SER A 632 34.33 60.67 -7.22
C SER A 632 34.59 60.30 -8.67
N GLY A 633 33.62 59.75 -9.31
CA GLY A 633 33.56 59.46 -10.72
C GLY A 633 32.69 60.45 -11.47
N TYR A 634 32.48 60.21 -12.74
CA TYR A 634 31.57 60.95 -13.59
C TYR A 634 30.59 59.97 -14.28
N SER A 635 29.33 60.27 -14.28
CA SER A 635 28.31 59.38 -14.80
C SER A 635 28.32 59.22 -16.33
N GLY A 636 29.10 60.07 -16.98
CA GLY A 636 29.18 60.10 -18.47
C GLY A 636 28.01 60.83 -19.11
N ASP A 637 28.24 61.38 -20.27
CA ASP A 637 27.18 61.98 -21.10
C ASP A 637 26.41 60.89 -21.80
N THR A 638 25.14 61.08 -22.03
CA THR A 638 24.31 60.19 -22.86
C THR A 638 24.14 60.82 -24.24
N TYR A 639 24.40 60.04 -25.26
CA TYR A 639 24.21 60.47 -26.64
C TYR A 639 23.44 59.38 -27.42
N CYS A 640 22.72 59.80 -28.42
CA CYS A 640 22.05 58.89 -29.33
C CYS A 640 23.07 58.23 -30.27
N THR A 641 23.11 56.87 -30.30
CA THR A 641 24.01 56.14 -31.21
C THR A 641 23.53 56.15 -32.63
N ASP A 642 22.25 56.34 -32.87
CA ASP A 642 21.64 56.30 -34.20
C ASP A 642 21.87 57.59 -34.95
N CYS A 643 21.71 58.75 -34.32
CA CYS A 643 21.89 60.08 -34.91
C CYS A 643 23.04 60.90 -34.32
N ASN A 644 23.71 60.35 -33.33
CA ASN A 644 24.88 60.94 -32.64
C ASN A 644 24.61 62.27 -31.89
N GLU A 645 23.33 62.59 -31.61
CA GLU A 645 22.95 63.75 -30.83
C GLU A 645 23.21 63.54 -29.33
N THR A 646 23.71 64.49 -28.61
CA THR A 646 23.91 64.45 -27.17
C THR A 646 22.60 64.80 -26.49
N LEU A 647 22.08 63.88 -25.71
CA LEU A 647 20.74 63.97 -25.04
C LEU A 647 20.81 64.50 -23.62
N SER A 648 21.88 64.22 -22.96
CA SER A 648 22.09 64.71 -21.59
C SER A 648 23.58 64.70 -21.22
N TYR A 649 23.96 65.64 -20.40
CA TYR A 649 25.27 65.67 -19.79
C TYR A 649 25.25 64.91 -18.47
N GLY A 650 26.34 64.27 -18.16
CA GLY A 650 26.47 63.50 -16.92
C GLY A 650 26.60 64.37 -15.65
N TYR A 651 26.72 63.76 -14.56
CA TYR A 651 26.92 64.34 -13.22
C TYR A 651 28.04 63.62 -12.48
N THR A 652 28.57 64.29 -11.49
CA THR A 652 29.60 63.71 -10.64
C THR A 652 29.00 62.60 -9.79
N ILE A 653 29.62 61.42 -9.81
CA ILE A 653 29.25 60.29 -8.97
C ILE A 653 30.13 60.35 -7.70
N SER A 654 29.49 60.36 -6.53
CA SER A 654 30.20 60.32 -5.26
C SER A 654 31.05 59.05 -5.10
N ALA A 655 32.14 59.17 -4.37
CA ALA A 655 32.94 58.03 -4.01
C ALA A 655 32.11 56.98 -3.28
N TYR A 656 32.42 55.71 -3.51
CA TYR A 656 31.62 54.59 -3.02
C TYR A 656 31.70 54.37 -1.48
N GLY A 657 32.69 54.96 -0.86
CA GLY A 657 33.01 54.55 0.52
C GLY A 657 33.63 53.16 0.57
N HIS A 658 33.87 52.67 1.70
CA HIS A 658 34.36 51.30 1.88
C HIS A 658 33.20 50.34 2.02
N ASP A 659 33.33 49.15 1.39
CA ASP A 659 32.41 48.03 1.48
C ASP A 659 33.20 46.85 2.06
N TYR A 660 33.00 46.64 3.30
CA TYR A 660 33.72 45.60 4.01
C TYR A 660 33.12 44.22 3.74
N ASP A 661 33.96 43.20 3.89
CA ASP A 661 33.53 41.82 3.85
C ASP A 661 32.80 41.43 5.15
N ASN A 662 32.46 40.16 5.28
CA ASN A 662 31.81 39.66 6.51
C ASN A 662 32.74 39.58 7.72
N GLY A 663 33.98 40.02 7.57
CA GLY A 663 35.03 39.95 8.57
C GLY A 663 35.61 38.56 8.75
N VAL A 664 36.86 38.53 9.08
CA VAL A 664 37.57 37.30 9.46
C VAL A 664 37.99 37.46 10.90
N ILE A 665 37.75 36.45 11.68
CA ILE A 665 38.24 36.44 13.07
C ILE A 665 39.77 36.33 13.00
N THR A 666 40.43 37.39 13.39
CA THR A 666 41.90 37.46 13.39
C THR A 666 42.47 37.15 14.78
N THR A 667 41.62 37.20 15.76
CA THR A 667 41.93 36.71 17.12
C THR A 667 40.66 35.98 17.60
N GLU A 668 40.81 34.71 17.90
CA GLU A 668 39.70 33.91 18.43
C GLU A 668 39.35 34.40 19.84
N PRO A 669 38.05 34.56 20.15
CA PRO A 669 37.63 34.88 21.50
C PRO A 669 37.83 33.67 22.42
N THR A 670 38.20 33.95 23.64
CA THR A 670 38.26 32.94 24.70
C THR A 670 37.31 33.37 25.86
N THR A 671 37.19 32.57 26.85
CA THR A 671 36.41 32.93 28.06
C THR A 671 37.06 34.07 28.87
N GLU A 672 38.32 34.35 28.65
CA GLU A 672 39.08 35.38 29.37
C GLU A 672 39.40 36.59 28.50
N THR A 673 39.52 36.43 27.22
CA THR A 673 39.93 37.48 26.27
C THR A 673 38.94 37.64 25.14
N ASP A 674 38.73 38.90 24.76
CA ASP A 674 37.88 39.22 23.62
C ASP A 674 38.55 38.77 22.32
N GLY A 675 37.74 38.32 21.40
CA GLY A 675 38.13 38.06 20.02
C GLY A 675 38.16 39.36 19.21
N ILE A 676 38.85 39.32 18.07
CA ILE A 676 38.90 40.44 17.12
C ILE A 676 38.49 39.91 15.76
N ILE A 677 37.50 40.55 15.16
CA ILE A 677 37.15 40.35 13.77
C ILE A 677 37.67 41.50 12.93
N THR A 678 38.34 41.17 11.87
CA THR A 678 38.88 42.17 10.92
C THR A 678 38.06 42.15 9.67
N TYR A 679 37.52 43.28 9.30
CA TYR A 679 36.77 43.50 8.08
C TYR A 679 37.70 44.10 7.03
N THR A 680 37.69 43.52 5.85
CA THR A 680 38.52 44.02 4.75
C THR A 680 37.60 44.56 3.66
N CYS A 681 37.83 45.80 3.26
CA CYS A 681 37.08 46.36 2.17
C CYS A 681 37.29 45.52 0.90
N LYS A 682 36.19 44.98 0.34
CA LYS A 682 36.19 44.12 -0.83
C LYS A 682 36.79 44.81 -2.06
N ARG A 683 36.63 46.14 -2.13
CA ARG A 683 37.06 46.95 -3.27
C ARG A 683 38.52 47.39 -3.19
N CYS A 684 38.93 48.00 -2.11
CA CYS A 684 40.25 48.64 -2.01
C CYS A 684 41.18 48.00 -0.95
N LYS A 685 40.74 46.93 -0.30
CA LYS A 685 41.52 46.16 0.69
C LYS A 685 41.83 46.95 1.99
N HIS A 686 41.23 48.10 2.19
CA HIS A 686 41.32 48.78 3.51
C HIS A 686 40.73 47.91 4.60
N GLN A 687 41.38 47.84 5.72
CA GLN A 687 40.96 47.01 6.84
C GLN A 687 40.42 47.83 8.02
N ASP A 688 39.39 47.32 8.66
CA ASP A 688 38.83 47.83 9.91
C ASP A 688 38.61 46.67 10.91
N THR A 689 38.66 46.94 12.19
CA THR A 689 38.60 45.88 13.19
C THR A 689 37.48 46.12 14.22
N LYS A 690 36.86 45.05 14.64
CA LYS A 690 35.84 45.11 15.67
C LYS A 690 36.08 44.03 16.71
N ASN A 691 35.81 44.37 17.98
CA ASN A 691 35.86 43.40 19.07
C ASN A 691 34.61 42.52 19.08
N LEU A 692 34.79 41.23 19.23
CA LEU A 692 33.72 40.19 19.25
C LEU A 692 33.21 39.86 20.65
N GLY A 693 33.90 40.37 21.68
CA GLY A 693 33.61 39.95 23.05
C GLY A 693 34.19 38.54 23.36
N LYS A 694 33.85 38.03 24.50
CA LYS A 694 34.29 36.71 24.99
C LYS A 694 33.30 35.64 24.60
N LEU A 695 33.72 34.39 24.64
CA LEU A 695 32.82 33.23 24.44
C LEU A 695 31.82 33.08 25.60
N GLY A 696 30.69 32.54 25.33
CA GLY A 696 29.70 32.15 26.34
C GLY A 696 30.33 31.18 27.36
N ASP A 697 29.96 31.31 28.59
CA ASP A 697 30.50 30.56 29.71
C ASP A 697 29.96 29.13 29.86
N GLY A 698 29.08 28.69 28.94
CA GLY A 698 28.47 27.35 28.97
C GLY A 698 27.32 27.21 29.97
N GLU A 699 26.91 28.27 30.61
CA GLU A 699 25.82 28.29 31.59
C GLU A 699 24.56 28.86 30.95
N PRO A 700 23.52 28.05 30.72
CA PRO A 700 22.30 28.48 30.08
C PRO A 700 21.46 29.38 31.00
N TYR A 701 20.62 30.21 30.38
CA TYR A 701 19.71 31.08 31.13
C TYR A 701 18.35 31.21 30.42
N ILE A 702 17.33 31.54 31.18
CA ILE A 702 15.99 31.79 30.66
C ILE A 702 16.01 33.11 29.89
N GLU A 703 15.44 33.13 28.68
CA GLU A 703 15.37 34.34 27.85
C GLU A 703 14.82 35.51 28.63
N GLY A 704 15.54 36.64 28.62
CA GLY A 704 15.25 37.84 29.41
C GLY A 704 15.79 37.83 30.86
N SER A 705 16.44 36.74 31.29
CA SER A 705 16.95 36.59 32.68
C SER A 705 18.45 36.30 32.74
N PHE A 706 19.25 37.02 31.98
CA PHE A 706 20.68 36.80 31.78
C PHE A 706 21.51 36.76 33.09
N GLN A 707 21.06 37.41 34.18
CA GLN A 707 21.78 37.47 35.44
C GLN A 707 21.72 36.19 36.30
N LYS A 708 20.85 35.24 35.94
CA LYS A 708 20.68 33.98 36.68
C LYS A 708 20.91 32.81 35.74
N LYS A 709 22.19 32.56 35.47
CA LYS A 709 22.60 31.48 34.59
C LYS A 709 22.76 30.20 35.41
N SER A 710 22.04 29.18 35.10
CA SER A 710 22.24 27.76 35.46
C SER A 710 21.06 26.90 35.10
N TRP A 711 21.26 25.61 34.91
CA TRP A 711 20.22 24.62 34.79
C TRP A 711 19.31 24.53 36.02
N ASP A 712 19.80 24.87 37.22
CA ASP A 712 18.98 24.92 38.42
C ASP A 712 17.90 25.99 38.32
N THR A 713 18.23 27.16 37.78
CA THR A 713 17.26 28.23 37.53
C THR A 713 16.17 27.78 36.54
N VAL A 714 16.53 27.02 35.51
CA VAL A 714 15.60 26.47 34.56
C VAL A 714 14.68 25.42 35.24
N ASN A 715 15.25 24.54 36.05
CA ASN A 715 14.51 23.53 36.80
C ASN A 715 13.55 24.15 37.81
N ASP A 716 13.92 25.25 38.43
CA ASP A 716 13.03 25.94 39.37
C ASP A 716 11.86 26.63 38.66
N LEU A 717 12.07 27.18 37.48
CA LEU A 717 10.98 27.69 36.66
C LEU A 717 10.02 26.56 36.21
N ILE A 718 10.55 25.43 35.81
CA ILE A 718 9.74 24.25 35.39
C ILE A 718 8.82 23.80 36.54
N LYS A 719 9.25 23.85 37.80
CA LYS A 719 8.43 23.46 38.94
C LYS A 719 7.19 24.35 39.13
N THR A 720 7.30 25.62 38.70
CA THR A 720 6.24 26.65 38.87
C THR A 720 5.43 26.88 37.59
N SER A 721 5.86 26.30 36.44
CA SER A 721 5.20 26.45 35.16
C SER A 721 3.90 25.63 35.08
N LYS A 722 2.95 26.17 34.34
CA LYS A 722 1.63 25.57 34.12
C LYS A 722 1.58 24.78 32.79
N GLU A 723 0.59 23.93 32.65
CA GLU A 723 0.31 23.25 31.37
C GLU A 723 0.15 24.28 30.23
N LYS A 724 0.76 23.98 29.09
CA LYS A 724 0.85 24.81 27.89
C LYS A 724 1.85 25.97 27.96
N ASP A 725 2.61 26.11 29.03
CA ASP A 725 3.67 27.10 29.08
C ASP A 725 4.81 26.72 28.14
N THR A 726 5.45 27.74 27.58
CA THR A 726 6.66 27.57 26.77
C THR A 726 7.79 28.33 27.44
N ILE A 727 8.89 27.65 27.75
CA ILE A 727 10.07 28.23 28.38
C ILE A 727 11.15 28.39 27.31
N SER A 728 11.56 29.61 27.03
CA SER A 728 12.67 29.89 26.12
C SER A 728 13.97 30.02 26.94
N ILE A 729 14.96 29.23 26.53
CA ILE A 729 16.26 29.10 27.18
C ILE A 729 17.35 29.44 26.17
N ILE A 730 18.20 30.38 26.51
CA ILE A 730 19.41 30.68 25.73
C ILE A 730 20.51 29.74 26.23
N MET A 731 21.08 28.94 25.33
CA MET A 731 22.02 27.89 25.70
C MET A 731 23.41 28.41 26.08
N ASN A 732 23.78 29.63 25.66
CA ASN A 732 25.00 30.34 26.08
C ASN A 732 26.27 29.47 26.00
N GLY A 733 26.35 28.66 24.92
CA GLY A 733 27.46 27.73 24.70
C GLY A 733 27.29 26.34 25.33
N ALA A 734 26.26 26.11 26.15
CA ALA A 734 25.96 24.78 26.68
C ALA A 734 25.43 23.86 25.52
N ARG A 735 25.88 22.62 25.53
CA ARG A 735 25.51 21.65 24.49
C ARG A 735 24.71 20.46 25.02
N THR A 736 24.65 20.32 26.31
CA THR A 736 23.96 19.19 26.95
C THR A 736 22.70 19.66 27.66
N LEU A 737 21.60 19.03 27.38
CA LEU A 737 20.34 19.19 28.12
C LEU A 737 20.26 18.10 29.19
N PRO A 738 20.30 18.46 30.48
CA PRO A 738 20.33 17.49 31.59
C PRO A 738 19.04 16.66 31.70
N ALA A 739 19.19 15.43 32.11
CA ALA A 739 18.10 14.53 32.44
C ALA A 739 17.13 15.08 33.49
N SER A 740 17.61 15.90 34.40
CA SER A 740 16.79 16.56 35.43
C SER A 740 15.74 17.48 34.84
N VAL A 741 16.13 18.24 33.81
CA VAL A 741 15.23 19.18 33.11
C VAL A 741 14.17 18.38 32.34
N LEU A 742 14.57 17.32 31.63
CA LEU A 742 13.67 16.44 30.93
C LEU A 742 12.70 15.72 31.88
N SER A 743 13.18 15.26 33.01
CA SER A 743 12.35 14.62 34.04
C SER A 743 11.35 15.61 34.63
N GLY A 744 11.76 16.89 34.76
CA GLY A 744 10.92 17.97 35.31
C GLY A 744 9.67 18.25 34.46
N ILE A 745 9.77 18.14 33.14
CA ILE A 745 8.66 18.38 32.21
C ILE A 745 7.96 17.12 31.77
N LYS A 746 8.56 15.92 31.95
CA LYS A 746 8.01 14.64 31.46
C LYS A 746 6.55 14.45 31.86
N GLY A 747 5.72 14.17 30.85
CA GLY A 747 4.29 13.95 31.02
C GLY A 747 3.46 15.22 31.20
N LYS A 748 4.08 16.40 31.24
CA LYS A 748 3.41 17.70 31.33
C LYS A 748 3.38 18.35 29.95
N ASP A 749 2.32 19.07 29.63
CA ASP A 749 2.24 19.86 28.39
C ASP A 749 3.00 21.18 28.56
N ILE A 750 4.29 21.08 28.84
CA ILE A 750 5.22 22.19 28.92
C ILE A 750 6.24 22.05 27.80
N SER A 751 6.46 23.11 27.05
CA SER A 751 7.43 23.15 25.95
C SER A 751 8.70 23.88 26.33
N LEU A 752 9.85 23.36 25.97
CA LEU A 752 11.12 24.06 26.05
C LEU A 752 11.58 24.48 24.65
N ASN A 753 11.97 25.73 24.47
CA ASN A 753 12.67 26.24 23.31
C ASN A 753 14.12 26.52 23.71
N LEU A 754 15.04 25.73 23.19
CA LEU A 754 16.47 25.82 23.50
C LEU A 754 17.16 26.53 22.34
N ASP A 755 17.49 27.81 22.51
CA ASP A 755 18.17 28.59 21.49
C ASP A 755 19.68 28.35 21.59
N MET A 756 20.26 27.79 20.56
CA MET A 756 21.67 27.47 20.45
C MET A 756 22.52 28.67 20.00
N GLU A 757 21.92 29.85 19.86
CA GLU A 757 22.58 31.11 19.45
C GLU A 757 23.23 31.07 18.06
N ASN A 758 23.05 29.95 17.32
CA ASN A 758 23.59 29.72 15.99
C ASN A 758 22.49 29.60 14.90
N GLY A 759 21.27 30.03 15.22
CA GLY A 759 20.10 29.97 14.37
C GLY A 759 19.30 28.67 14.49
N PHE A 760 19.71 27.76 15.36
CA PHE A 760 18.94 26.53 15.66
C PHE A 760 18.25 26.68 17.02
N ILE A 761 16.97 26.29 17.03
CA ILE A 761 16.19 26.21 18.25
C ILE A 761 15.63 24.80 18.36
N TRP A 762 16.02 24.07 19.40
CA TRP A 762 15.41 22.80 19.75
C TRP A 762 14.12 23.04 20.50
N LYS A 763 13.06 22.35 20.07
CA LYS A 763 11.76 22.39 20.74
C LYS A 763 11.39 21.02 21.29
N ILE A 764 11.20 20.97 22.59
CA ILE A 764 10.88 19.73 23.31
C ILE A 764 9.62 19.97 24.13
N ASN A 765 8.60 19.14 23.91
CA ASN A 765 7.39 19.14 24.74
C ASN A 765 7.41 17.93 25.68
N GLY A 766 7.06 18.15 26.92
CA GLY A 766 7.14 17.14 27.98
C GLY A 766 6.21 15.94 27.75
N THR A 767 5.10 16.11 27.04
CA THR A 767 4.20 15.00 26.66
C THR A 767 4.81 14.04 25.64
N SER A 768 5.82 14.51 24.91
CA SER A 768 6.53 13.72 23.89
C SER A 768 7.65 12.85 24.49
N ILE A 769 7.94 12.99 25.80
CA ILE A 769 9.00 12.23 26.46
C ILE A 769 8.46 10.87 26.90
N THR A 770 8.79 9.83 26.15
CA THR A 770 8.33 8.44 26.39
C THR A 770 9.30 7.60 27.22
N ALA A 771 10.57 7.99 27.30
CA ALA A 771 11.58 7.30 28.09
C ALA A 771 11.17 7.19 29.57
N GLU A 772 11.24 6.01 30.14
CA GLU A 772 10.84 5.76 31.54
C GLU A 772 11.73 6.57 32.50
N THR A 773 13.03 6.59 32.25
CA THR A 773 14.02 7.45 32.90
C THR A 773 14.75 8.27 31.82
N PRO A 774 14.47 9.57 31.68
CA PRO A 774 15.23 10.42 30.74
C PRO A 774 16.72 10.46 31.09
N ALA A 775 17.57 10.48 30.07
CA ALA A 775 19.01 10.67 30.17
C ALA A 775 19.40 12.07 29.66
N ASP A 776 20.63 12.50 29.92
CA ASP A 776 21.15 13.70 29.33
C ASP A 776 21.16 13.63 27.81
N ILE A 777 20.81 14.70 27.13
CA ILE A 777 20.80 14.77 25.66
C ILE A 777 21.90 15.71 25.19
N ASP A 778 22.78 15.23 24.34
CA ASP A 778 23.72 16.10 23.61
C ASP A 778 22.98 16.73 22.41
N LEU A 779 22.94 18.05 22.42
CA LEU A 779 22.29 18.88 21.40
C LEU A 779 23.29 19.39 20.35
N SER A 780 24.49 18.86 20.30
CA SER A 780 25.50 19.24 19.33
C SER A 780 25.02 18.93 17.90
N VAL A 781 25.02 19.95 17.05
CA VAL A 781 24.72 19.81 15.64
C VAL A 781 26.00 19.77 14.84
N THR A 782 26.31 18.65 14.25
CA THR A 782 27.42 18.56 13.28
C THR A 782 26.86 18.86 11.88
N ASN A 783 27.30 19.97 11.31
CA ASN A 783 26.94 20.32 9.94
C ASN A 783 27.85 19.52 8.99
N THR A 784 27.37 18.38 8.52
CA THR A 784 28.00 17.69 7.40
C THR A 784 27.42 18.25 6.11
N ALA A 785 28.01 19.34 5.63
CA ALA A 785 27.72 19.82 4.28
C ALA A 785 28.38 18.90 3.26
N GLU A 786 27.71 17.85 2.82
CA GLU A 786 27.95 17.27 1.52
C GLU A 786 27.12 18.05 0.51
N TYR A 787 27.78 18.76 -0.37
CA TYR A 787 27.14 19.32 -1.56
C TYR A 787 26.81 18.16 -2.51
N ILE A 788 25.54 18.02 -2.82
CA ILE A 788 25.06 17.30 -4.02
C ILE A 788 25.02 18.31 -5.17
#